data_80b64118c43237d574e6b4d6451f5187
#
_entry.id   80b64118c43237d574e6b4d6451f5187
#
_cell.length_a   1.000
_cell.length_b   1.000
_cell.length_c   1.000
_cell.angle_alpha   90.00
_cell.angle_beta   90.00
_cell.angle_gamma   90.00
#
_symmetry.space_group_name_H-M   'P 1'
#
loop_
_entity.id
_entity.type
_entity.pdbx_description
1 polymer ?
#
loop_
_entity_poly.entity_id
_entity_poly.type
_entity_poly.pdbx_seq_one_letter_code
_entity_poly.pdbx_strand_id
1 'polypeptide(L)'
;MLDTDTKRRIDTARDILVGKVPDPKSQVEQITIALIYKFMDDMDAESEELGGKRKFFDGDYARYGWAKLMRAGLGGHETLNLYAEAIAKMPENPGIPTLFRDIFKNAYLPYRDPETLRAFLKIIDEFAYDHSERLGDAFEYLLSVLGSQGDAGQFRTPRHIIDFMVEVIAPQKNETILDPACGTAGFLISAYKHILRTNTDATGHSTLTPDDKGRLAKNFKGYDISPDMVRLSLVNLYLHGFTDPHIVEYDTLTSEGRWNEFADVILANPPFMSPKGGIRPHGRFSVQSKRSEVLFLDYFLEHLTATGKAGVIVPEGIHFVAQSGHTKLRRMLIEDGFLLADITLPHGVFKPYASVKTHLLIIDRRLARKATSVLFVEVENDGFSQSDTREPIPGSQLAVAARCVAEFKRAVESEAPWSKEVSEIRAYAVPKAVLLCGRDVHLLGRWHDLPNRVIHRSEIPLKRIDELCDIRDGMTPNMGATPGDFVLVVPAEDRKSADHWDYEGKAVCVPLVSSAGHGKADIKRVHYQEGKFALASTMCAVFSKDEDILRTKFLHLFLSETCDDLLVPLMCGATNVTMASAQLNDVLIPLPHLSIQDEVIESHLFHRTATQLSLSANGLRESSSDKKMLEVADRVNLEAKALLRAARRRTTIASFLPS
;
A
#
# COMPACT_ATOMS: atom_id res chain seq x y z
N MET A 1 -18.62 -17.21 -8.88
CA MET A 1 -19.13 -16.01 -8.17
C MET A 1 -20.26 -16.48 -7.26
N LEU A 2 -20.17 -16.19 -5.96
CA LEU A 2 -21.15 -16.66 -4.97
C LEU A 2 -22.54 -16.11 -5.29
N ASP A 3 -23.58 -16.96 -5.25
CA ASP A 3 -24.96 -16.56 -5.49
C ASP A 3 -25.52 -15.69 -4.36
N THR A 4 -26.56 -14.91 -4.67
CA THR A 4 -27.14 -13.94 -3.75
C THR A 4 -27.83 -14.62 -2.55
N ASP A 5 -28.34 -15.84 -2.74
CA ASP A 5 -29.05 -16.60 -1.68
C ASP A 5 -28.07 -17.09 -0.61
N THR A 6 -26.92 -17.63 -1.03
CA THR A 6 -25.85 -18.03 -0.10
C THR A 6 -25.32 -16.85 0.70
N LYS A 7 -25.09 -15.69 0.06
CA LYS A 7 -24.69 -14.45 0.79
C LYS A 7 -25.70 -14.07 1.84
N ARG A 8 -26.97 -14.03 1.46
CA ARG A 8 -28.07 -13.69 2.37
C ARG A 8 -28.14 -14.64 3.58
N ARG A 9 -27.93 -15.93 3.38
CA ARG A 9 -27.91 -16.92 4.48
C ARG A 9 -26.75 -16.69 5.44
N ILE A 10 -25.57 -16.39 4.93
CA ILE A 10 -24.41 -16.02 5.77
C ILE A 10 -24.72 -14.77 6.61
N ASP A 11 -25.25 -13.71 5.98
CA ASP A 11 -25.62 -12.50 6.68
C ASP A 11 -26.69 -12.76 7.75
N THR A 12 -27.71 -13.57 7.42
CA THR A 12 -28.76 -13.96 8.39
C THR A 12 -28.17 -14.76 9.56
N ALA A 13 -27.29 -15.72 9.31
CA ALA A 13 -26.63 -16.50 10.37
C ALA A 13 -25.85 -15.60 11.32
N ARG A 14 -25.16 -14.60 10.76
CA ARG A 14 -24.43 -13.60 11.55
C ARG A 14 -25.39 -12.71 12.36
N ASP A 15 -26.44 -12.21 11.74
CA ASP A 15 -27.42 -11.34 12.41
C ASP A 15 -28.09 -12.03 13.62
N ILE A 16 -28.34 -13.35 13.52
CA ILE A 16 -28.83 -14.15 14.67
C ILE A 16 -27.82 -14.13 15.83
N LEU A 17 -26.52 -14.13 15.54
CA LEU A 17 -25.47 -14.11 16.55
C LEU A 17 -25.19 -12.71 17.12
N VAL A 18 -25.54 -11.64 16.42
CA VAL A 18 -25.42 -10.25 16.91
C VAL A 18 -26.18 -10.10 18.24
N GLY A 19 -25.52 -9.52 19.23
CA GLY A 19 -26.11 -9.34 20.57
C GLY A 19 -25.94 -10.54 21.54
N LYS A 20 -25.61 -11.73 21.01
CA LYS A 20 -25.25 -12.92 21.84
C LYS A 20 -23.75 -13.18 21.81
N VAL A 21 -23.13 -12.90 20.67
CA VAL A 21 -21.69 -12.98 20.43
C VAL A 21 -21.24 -11.60 19.96
N PRO A 22 -20.78 -10.72 20.87
CA PRO A 22 -20.55 -9.29 20.55
C PRO A 22 -19.37 -9.06 19.59
N ASP A 23 -18.41 -9.95 19.59
CA ASP A 23 -17.22 -9.86 18.77
C ASP A 23 -17.45 -10.49 17.37
N PRO A 24 -17.30 -9.73 16.25
CA PRO A 24 -17.49 -10.22 14.90
C PRO A 24 -16.61 -11.43 14.53
N LYS A 25 -15.38 -11.50 15.07
CA LYS A 25 -14.49 -12.63 14.88
C LYS A 25 -15.07 -13.90 15.47
N SER A 26 -15.57 -13.82 16.69
CA SER A 26 -16.23 -14.94 17.36
C SER A 26 -17.53 -15.36 16.64
N GLN A 27 -18.29 -14.41 16.03
CA GLN A 27 -19.44 -14.74 15.19
C GLN A 27 -19.04 -15.60 13.99
N VAL A 28 -18.00 -15.19 13.27
CA VAL A 28 -17.47 -15.95 12.13
C VAL A 28 -16.92 -17.30 12.57
N GLU A 29 -16.26 -17.37 13.71
CA GLU A 29 -15.77 -18.64 14.26
C GLU A 29 -16.93 -19.61 14.52
N GLN A 30 -18.03 -19.14 15.13
CA GLN A 30 -19.21 -19.99 15.39
C GLN A 30 -19.85 -20.47 14.06
N ILE A 31 -19.98 -19.59 13.06
CA ILE A 31 -20.49 -19.98 11.74
C ILE A 31 -19.55 -20.99 11.09
N THR A 32 -18.25 -20.80 11.16
CA THR A 32 -17.23 -21.70 10.60
C THR A 32 -17.34 -23.10 11.22
N ILE A 33 -17.38 -23.17 12.55
CA ILE A 33 -17.50 -24.43 13.30
C ILE A 33 -18.78 -25.18 12.87
N ALA A 34 -19.91 -24.48 12.80
CA ALA A 34 -21.18 -25.10 12.43
C ALA A 34 -21.20 -25.57 10.96
N LEU A 35 -20.66 -24.79 10.01
CA LEU A 35 -20.57 -25.15 8.61
C LEU A 35 -19.70 -26.39 8.40
N ILE A 36 -18.52 -26.45 9.04
CA ILE A 36 -17.64 -27.61 8.95
C ILE A 36 -18.26 -28.83 9.62
N TYR A 37 -18.94 -28.63 10.73
CA TYR A 37 -19.65 -29.72 11.41
C TYR A 37 -20.72 -30.34 10.48
N LYS A 38 -21.57 -29.50 9.88
CA LYS A 38 -22.58 -29.96 8.92
C LYS A 38 -21.93 -30.66 7.73
N PHE A 39 -20.88 -30.04 7.14
CA PHE A 39 -20.17 -30.58 5.99
C PHE A 39 -19.61 -31.99 6.24
N MET A 40 -19.07 -32.27 7.43
CA MET A 40 -18.60 -33.61 7.79
C MET A 40 -19.73 -34.64 7.82
N ASP A 41 -20.92 -34.28 8.34
CA ASP A 41 -22.07 -35.21 8.33
C ASP A 41 -22.62 -35.44 6.93
N ASP A 42 -22.65 -34.37 6.09
CA ASP A 42 -23.08 -34.48 4.70
C ASP A 42 -22.12 -35.42 3.91
N MET A 43 -20.79 -35.31 4.12
CA MET A 43 -19.82 -36.25 3.50
C MET A 43 -20.02 -37.70 3.96
N ASP A 44 -20.31 -37.90 5.24
CA ASP A 44 -20.61 -39.23 5.75
C ASP A 44 -21.92 -39.79 5.14
N ALA A 45 -22.94 -38.95 4.99
CA ALA A 45 -24.22 -39.34 4.36
C ALA A 45 -24.03 -39.68 2.87
N GLU A 46 -23.28 -38.86 2.11
CA GLU A 46 -22.95 -39.15 0.71
C GLU A 46 -22.17 -40.46 0.57
N SER A 47 -21.21 -40.72 1.48
CA SER A 47 -20.48 -41.99 1.49
C SER A 47 -21.40 -43.21 1.72
N GLU A 48 -22.41 -43.07 2.61
CA GLU A 48 -23.43 -44.12 2.82
C GLU A 48 -24.31 -44.35 1.58
N GLU A 49 -24.76 -43.26 0.92
CA GLU A 49 -25.57 -43.36 -0.30
C GLU A 49 -24.81 -44.03 -1.44
N LEU A 50 -23.51 -43.88 -1.51
CA LEU A 50 -22.63 -44.52 -2.46
C LEU A 50 -22.22 -45.96 -2.07
N GLY A 51 -22.78 -46.51 -0.98
CA GLY A 51 -22.52 -47.88 -0.49
C GLY A 51 -21.27 -48.00 0.39
N GLY A 52 -20.70 -46.89 0.82
CA GLY A 52 -19.59 -46.82 1.81
C GLY A 52 -20.08 -46.86 3.25
N LYS A 53 -19.23 -46.42 4.16
CA LYS A 53 -19.52 -46.33 5.61
C LYS A 53 -19.20 -44.92 6.10
N ARG A 54 -19.95 -44.49 7.12
CA ARG A 54 -19.61 -43.28 7.88
C ARG A 54 -18.23 -43.42 8.49
N LYS A 55 -17.46 -42.33 8.50
CA LYS A 55 -16.10 -42.26 9.10
C LYS A 55 -16.03 -41.27 10.22
N PHE A 56 -16.73 -40.13 10.10
CA PHE A 56 -16.66 -39.06 11.08
C PHE A 56 -17.59 -39.30 12.26
N PHE A 57 -18.81 -39.77 11.95
CA PHE A 57 -19.86 -39.99 12.96
C PHE A 57 -20.23 -41.48 13.03
N ASP A 58 -19.24 -42.31 13.47
CA ASP A 58 -19.39 -43.74 13.70
C ASP A 58 -19.10 -44.10 15.18
N GLY A 59 -19.54 -45.28 15.62
CA GLY A 59 -19.36 -45.79 16.96
C GLY A 59 -19.86 -44.87 18.06
N ASP A 60 -19.00 -44.52 19.00
CA ASP A 60 -19.32 -43.63 20.14
C ASP A 60 -19.66 -42.21 19.73
N TYR A 61 -19.26 -41.79 18.52
CA TYR A 61 -19.51 -40.46 17.93
C TYR A 61 -20.77 -40.41 17.06
N ALA A 62 -21.42 -41.52 16.80
CA ALA A 62 -22.64 -41.56 15.98
C ALA A 62 -23.79 -40.69 16.50
N ARG A 63 -23.83 -40.49 17.82
CA ARG A 63 -24.83 -39.61 18.46
C ARG A 63 -24.65 -38.13 18.14
N TYR A 64 -23.46 -37.70 17.70
CA TYR A 64 -23.13 -36.33 17.36
C TYR A 64 -23.35 -36.00 15.89
N GLY A 65 -23.81 -36.91 15.03
CA GLY A 65 -24.15 -36.59 13.65
C GLY A 65 -25.08 -35.41 13.55
N TRP A 66 -24.86 -34.53 12.55
CA TRP A 66 -25.68 -33.32 12.35
C TRP A 66 -27.18 -33.63 12.21
N ALA A 67 -27.51 -34.67 11.46
CA ALA A 67 -28.88 -35.14 11.32
C ALA A 67 -29.53 -35.53 12.66
N LYS A 68 -28.76 -36.01 13.64
CA LYS A 68 -29.25 -36.32 14.98
C LYS A 68 -29.53 -35.04 15.79
N LEU A 69 -28.71 -34.04 15.61
CA LEU A 69 -28.84 -32.71 16.23
C LEU A 69 -30.08 -31.97 15.69
N MET A 70 -30.37 -32.13 14.38
CA MET A 70 -31.53 -31.49 13.69
C MET A 70 -32.81 -32.33 13.75
N ARG A 71 -32.81 -33.45 14.47
CA ARG A 71 -33.95 -34.35 14.57
C ARG A 71 -35.22 -33.66 15.12
N ALA A 72 -36.36 -33.88 14.44
CA ALA A 72 -37.64 -33.38 14.90
C ALA A 72 -37.98 -33.92 16.31
N GLY A 73 -38.44 -33.05 17.21
CA GLY A 73 -38.80 -33.39 18.57
C GLY A 73 -37.69 -33.30 19.62
N LEU A 74 -36.44 -32.99 19.20
CA LEU A 74 -35.37 -32.70 20.17
C LEU A 74 -35.65 -31.37 20.88
N GLY A 75 -35.62 -31.36 22.22
CA GLY A 75 -35.85 -30.13 23.00
C GLY A 75 -34.73 -29.12 22.82
N GLY A 76 -35.05 -27.80 22.95
CA GLY A 76 -34.06 -26.75 22.76
C GLY A 76 -32.85 -26.90 23.68
N HIS A 77 -33.06 -27.22 24.95
CA HIS A 77 -31.95 -27.47 25.89
C HIS A 77 -31.14 -28.75 25.57
N GLU A 78 -31.83 -29.77 25.07
CA GLU A 78 -31.13 -31.00 24.60
C GLU A 78 -30.27 -30.71 23.39
N THR A 79 -30.79 -29.93 22.41
CA THR A 79 -30.02 -29.47 21.24
C THR A 79 -28.78 -28.68 21.67
N LEU A 80 -28.94 -27.76 22.62
CA LEU A 80 -27.84 -26.93 23.11
C LEU A 80 -26.76 -27.77 23.78
N ASN A 81 -27.16 -28.70 24.66
CA ASN A 81 -26.22 -29.58 25.35
C ASN A 81 -25.51 -30.51 24.38
N LEU A 82 -26.25 -31.10 23.44
CA LEU A 82 -25.69 -32.02 22.44
C LEU A 82 -24.70 -31.30 21.51
N TYR A 83 -25.04 -30.09 21.04
CA TYR A 83 -24.14 -29.30 20.20
C TYR A 83 -22.87 -28.88 20.95
N ALA A 84 -23.01 -28.35 22.16
CA ALA A 84 -21.86 -27.96 22.97
C ALA A 84 -20.94 -29.16 23.31
N GLU A 85 -21.51 -30.30 23.64
CA GLU A 85 -20.76 -31.53 23.87
C GLU A 85 -20.07 -32.03 22.60
N ALA A 86 -20.77 -32.02 21.46
CA ALA A 86 -20.25 -32.45 20.18
C ALA A 86 -19.00 -31.66 19.78
N ILE A 87 -19.09 -30.31 19.72
CA ILE A 87 -17.93 -29.49 19.32
C ILE A 87 -16.73 -29.65 20.26
N ALA A 88 -16.97 -29.90 21.56
CA ALA A 88 -15.90 -30.16 22.53
C ALA A 88 -15.26 -31.54 22.34
N LYS A 89 -16.01 -32.51 21.81
CA LYS A 89 -15.53 -33.91 21.63
C LYS A 89 -14.92 -34.17 20.24
N MET A 90 -15.13 -33.33 19.25
CA MET A 90 -14.55 -33.47 17.91
C MET A 90 -13.01 -33.60 17.91
N PRO A 91 -12.23 -32.86 18.72
CA PRO A 91 -10.79 -33.03 18.75
C PRO A 91 -10.32 -34.43 19.17
N GLU A 92 -11.14 -35.16 19.93
CA GLU A 92 -10.84 -36.52 20.45
C GLU A 92 -11.28 -37.62 19.47
N ASN A 93 -12.05 -37.28 18.43
CA ASN A 93 -12.64 -38.26 17.51
C ASN A 93 -11.58 -38.83 16.56
N PRO A 94 -11.25 -40.16 16.64
CA PRO A 94 -10.23 -40.76 15.79
C PRO A 94 -10.63 -40.88 14.31
N GLY A 95 -11.93 -40.87 14.04
CA GLY A 95 -12.48 -40.92 12.65
C GLY A 95 -12.31 -39.61 11.89
N ILE A 96 -12.05 -38.51 12.59
CA ILE A 96 -11.86 -37.19 12.00
C ILE A 96 -10.38 -36.97 11.65
N PRO A 97 -10.03 -36.56 10.41
CA PRO A 97 -8.66 -36.16 10.07
C PRO A 97 -8.10 -35.12 11.02
N THR A 98 -6.78 -35.13 11.24
CA THR A 98 -6.09 -34.23 12.17
C THR A 98 -6.46 -32.77 11.90
N LEU A 99 -6.54 -32.38 10.63
CA LEU A 99 -6.97 -31.06 10.20
C LEU A 99 -8.29 -30.61 10.83
N PHE A 100 -9.34 -31.44 10.75
CA PHE A 100 -10.64 -31.10 11.34
C PHE A 100 -10.59 -31.10 12.86
N ARG A 101 -9.80 -32.00 13.46
CA ARG A 101 -9.58 -31.97 14.92
C ARG A 101 -8.97 -30.66 15.38
N ASP A 102 -8.03 -30.12 14.61
CA ASP A 102 -7.40 -28.83 14.92
C ASP A 102 -8.38 -27.66 14.77
N ILE A 103 -9.34 -27.74 13.81
CA ILE A 103 -10.42 -26.74 13.68
C ILE A 103 -11.28 -26.66 14.95
N PHE A 104 -11.61 -27.81 15.56
CA PHE A 104 -12.41 -27.87 16.77
C PHE A 104 -11.60 -27.70 18.06
N LYS A 105 -10.28 -27.61 18.01
CA LYS A 105 -9.44 -27.41 19.18
C LYS A 105 -9.80 -26.11 19.90
N ASN A 106 -10.16 -26.23 21.18
CA ASN A 106 -10.66 -25.13 22.01
C ASN A 106 -11.99 -24.52 21.53
N ALA A 107 -12.73 -25.18 20.64
CA ALA A 107 -14.07 -24.73 20.26
C ALA A 107 -15.03 -24.83 21.43
N TYR A 108 -15.82 -23.78 21.63
CA TYR A 108 -16.86 -23.72 22.66
C TYR A 108 -18.04 -22.88 22.19
N LEU A 109 -19.21 -23.12 22.79
CA LEU A 109 -20.40 -22.32 22.53
C LEU A 109 -20.43 -21.13 23.52
N PRO A 110 -20.31 -19.86 23.04
CA PRO A 110 -20.13 -18.69 23.90
C PRO A 110 -21.45 -18.19 24.54
N TYR A 111 -22.59 -18.81 24.23
CA TYR A 111 -23.91 -18.45 24.78
C TYR A 111 -24.71 -19.69 25.19
N ARG A 112 -25.74 -19.50 26.01
CA ARG A 112 -26.57 -20.58 26.58
C ARG A 112 -28.04 -20.44 26.25
N ASP A 113 -28.42 -19.72 25.20
CA ASP A 113 -29.77 -19.51 24.77
C ASP A 113 -30.16 -20.57 23.72
N PRO A 114 -31.08 -21.51 24.06
CA PRO A 114 -31.48 -22.57 23.16
C PRO A 114 -32.18 -22.09 21.89
N GLU A 115 -32.98 -21.03 22.00
CA GLU A 115 -33.73 -20.51 20.84
C GLU A 115 -32.78 -19.84 19.81
N THR A 116 -31.81 -19.08 20.28
CA THR A 116 -30.78 -18.52 19.41
C THR A 116 -30.00 -19.65 18.70
N LEU A 117 -29.62 -20.70 19.43
CA LEU A 117 -28.90 -21.83 18.82
C LEU A 117 -29.77 -22.53 17.76
N ARG A 118 -31.04 -22.81 18.05
CA ARG A 118 -31.94 -23.48 17.10
C ARG A 118 -32.16 -22.64 15.84
N ALA A 119 -32.36 -21.34 15.98
CA ALA A 119 -32.48 -20.42 14.85
C ALA A 119 -31.24 -20.40 14.00
N PHE A 120 -30.07 -20.34 14.65
CA PHE A 120 -28.77 -20.35 13.99
C PHE A 120 -28.53 -21.67 13.24
N LEU A 121 -28.68 -22.81 13.93
CA LEU A 121 -28.46 -24.14 13.31
C LEU A 121 -29.41 -24.38 12.15
N LYS A 122 -30.67 -23.88 12.20
CA LYS A 122 -31.63 -23.99 11.09
C LYS A 122 -31.12 -23.26 9.85
N ILE A 123 -30.54 -22.07 9.97
CA ILE A 123 -29.96 -21.36 8.82
C ILE A 123 -28.76 -22.14 8.27
N ILE A 124 -27.91 -22.70 9.15
CA ILE A 124 -26.77 -23.51 8.71
C ILE A 124 -27.25 -24.78 8.00
N ASP A 125 -28.32 -25.42 8.47
CA ASP A 125 -28.88 -26.63 7.87
C ASP A 125 -29.42 -26.41 6.43
N GLU A 126 -29.88 -25.19 6.13
CA GLU A 126 -30.35 -24.77 4.80
C GLU A 126 -29.22 -24.59 3.76
N PHE A 127 -27.94 -24.61 4.17
CA PHE A 127 -26.83 -24.56 3.23
C PHE A 127 -26.74 -25.86 2.44
N ALA A 128 -26.96 -25.75 1.14
CA ALA A 128 -26.73 -26.82 0.17
C ALA A 128 -25.53 -26.46 -0.70
N TYR A 129 -24.59 -27.36 -0.85
CA TYR A 129 -23.43 -27.18 -1.71
C TYR A 129 -23.25 -28.42 -2.59
N ASP A 130 -23.33 -28.21 -3.90
CA ASP A 130 -23.14 -29.29 -4.86
C ASP A 130 -21.64 -29.70 -4.97
N HIS A 131 -20.72 -28.83 -4.55
CA HIS A 131 -19.28 -29.05 -4.57
C HIS A 131 -18.56 -28.21 -3.49
N SER A 132 -17.44 -28.71 -2.98
CA SER A 132 -16.59 -28.06 -1.96
C SER A 132 -16.12 -26.65 -2.34
N GLU A 133 -15.95 -26.36 -3.64
CA GLU A 133 -15.55 -25.02 -4.12
C GLU A 133 -16.59 -23.94 -3.80
N ARG A 134 -17.89 -24.24 -3.85
CA ARG A 134 -18.94 -23.29 -3.48
C ARG A 134 -18.92 -22.97 -1.98
N LEU A 135 -18.62 -23.97 -1.16
CA LEU A 135 -18.45 -23.75 0.26
C LEU A 135 -17.20 -22.89 0.55
N GLY A 136 -16.12 -23.11 -0.21
CA GLY A 136 -14.91 -22.26 -0.16
C GLY A 136 -15.22 -20.80 -0.50
N ASP A 137 -15.96 -20.53 -1.57
CA ASP A 137 -16.38 -19.17 -1.95
C ASP A 137 -17.31 -18.55 -0.88
N ALA A 138 -18.23 -19.33 -0.28
CA ALA A 138 -19.08 -18.90 0.82
C ALA A 138 -18.25 -18.53 2.07
N PHE A 139 -17.26 -19.34 2.36
CA PHE A 139 -16.33 -19.08 3.46
C PHE A 139 -15.46 -17.84 3.21
N GLU A 140 -14.97 -17.63 1.99
CA GLU A 140 -14.27 -16.39 1.63
C GLU A 140 -15.17 -15.15 1.78
N TYR A 141 -16.45 -15.25 1.43
CA TYR A 141 -17.41 -14.18 1.66
C TYR A 141 -17.58 -13.90 3.17
N LEU A 142 -17.77 -14.95 3.97
CA LEU A 142 -17.86 -14.85 5.42
C LEU A 142 -16.62 -14.15 6.02
N LEU A 143 -15.44 -14.55 5.58
CA LEU A 143 -14.19 -13.91 5.98
C LEU A 143 -14.09 -12.45 5.50
N SER A 144 -14.69 -12.09 4.33
CA SER A 144 -14.70 -10.71 3.83
C SER A 144 -15.51 -9.78 4.71
N VAL A 145 -16.57 -10.29 5.34
CA VAL A 145 -17.42 -9.55 6.26
C VAL A 145 -16.72 -9.29 7.60
N LEU A 146 -15.87 -10.21 8.08
CA LEU A 146 -14.99 -9.95 9.23
C LEU A 146 -14.17 -8.68 9.05
N GLY A 147 -13.60 -8.54 7.87
CA GLY A 147 -12.79 -7.43 7.52
C GLY A 147 -13.55 -6.08 7.54
N SER A 148 -14.84 -6.01 7.29
CA SER A 148 -15.60 -4.75 7.19
C SER A 148 -15.88 -4.05 8.52
N GLN A 149 -15.62 -4.67 9.67
CA GLN A 149 -16.02 -4.17 11.01
C GLN A 149 -14.88 -3.66 11.91
N GLY A 150 -13.65 -3.56 11.39
CA GLY A 150 -12.64 -2.69 11.99
C GLY A 150 -12.03 -3.16 13.31
N ASP A 151 -11.77 -4.46 13.51
CA ASP A 151 -10.94 -4.90 14.63
C ASP A 151 -9.49 -4.47 14.43
N ALA A 152 -8.99 -3.69 15.38
CA ALA A 152 -7.69 -3.05 15.33
C ALA A 152 -6.57 -4.09 15.15
N GLY A 153 -6.02 -4.18 13.94
CA GLY A 153 -4.79 -4.91 13.66
C GLY A 153 -4.86 -6.01 12.60
N GLN A 154 -6.01 -6.36 12.07
CA GLN A 154 -6.13 -7.36 11.01
C GLN A 154 -6.55 -6.71 9.69
N PHE A 155 -5.57 -6.31 8.88
CA PHE A 155 -5.80 -5.77 7.55
C PHE A 155 -5.95 -6.91 6.55
N ARG A 156 -7.15 -7.07 5.98
CA ARG A 156 -7.34 -8.02 4.90
C ARG A 156 -6.98 -7.38 3.57
N THR A 157 -6.11 -8.04 2.81
CA THR A 157 -5.80 -7.62 1.44
C THR A 157 -7.02 -7.85 0.53
N PRO A 158 -7.49 -6.83 -0.21
CA PRO A 158 -8.58 -7.00 -1.16
C PRO A 158 -8.27 -8.08 -2.19
N ARG A 159 -9.27 -8.90 -2.55
CA ARG A 159 -9.09 -10.05 -3.42
C ARG A 159 -8.47 -9.71 -4.77
N HIS A 160 -8.93 -8.63 -5.42
CA HIS A 160 -8.40 -8.20 -6.70
C HIS A 160 -6.92 -7.78 -6.65
N ILE A 161 -6.43 -7.31 -5.49
CA ILE A 161 -5.00 -7.00 -5.28
C ILE A 161 -4.20 -8.28 -5.06
N ILE A 162 -4.76 -9.27 -4.33
CA ILE A 162 -4.15 -10.59 -4.18
C ILE A 162 -3.98 -11.24 -5.55
N ASP A 163 -5.06 -11.29 -6.34
CA ASP A 163 -5.08 -11.92 -7.65
C ASP A 163 -4.12 -11.20 -8.63
N PHE A 164 -4.08 -9.88 -8.58
CA PHE A 164 -3.11 -9.06 -9.34
C PHE A 164 -1.66 -9.39 -8.97
N MET A 165 -1.33 -9.44 -7.69
CA MET A 165 0.02 -9.80 -7.23
C MET A 165 0.41 -11.19 -7.71
N VAL A 166 -0.49 -12.17 -7.56
CA VAL A 166 -0.26 -13.55 -8.00
C VAL A 166 -0.07 -13.63 -9.51
N GLU A 167 -0.84 -12.87 -10.30
CA GLU A 167 -0.67 -12.78 -11.76
C GLU A 167 0.71 -12.23 -12.14
N VAL A 168 1.16 -11.16 -11.48
CA VAL A 168 2.47 -10.54 -11.74
C VAL A 168 3.63 -11.45 -11.36
N ILE A 169 3.55 -12.16 -10.22
CA ILE A 169 4.58 -13.11 -9.76
C ILE A 169 4.55 -14.38 -10.58
N ALA A 170 3.36 -14.86 -11.00
CA ALA A 170 3.13 -16.04 -11.80
C ALA A 170 3.80 -17.31 -11.22
N PRO A 171 3.34 -17.79 -10.03
CA PRO A 171 3.87 -19.00 -9.41
C PRO A 171 3.62 -20.23 -10.30
N GLN A 172 4.59 -21.18 -10.31
CA GLN A 172 4.57 -22.37 -11.14
C GLN A 172 4.29 -23.64 -10.30
N LYS A 173 3.79 -24.70 -10.95
CA LYS A 173 3.36 -25.96 -10.30
C LYS A 173 4.45 -26.69 -9.51
N ASN A 174 5.72 -26.44 -9.79
CA ASN A 174 6.87 -27.09 -9.16
C ASN A 174 7.58 -26.19 -8.13
N GLU A 175 7.12 -24.96 -7.93
CA GLU A 175 7.68 -24.03 -6.97
C GLU A 175 7.08 -24.22 -5.57
N THR A 176 7.90 -24.05 -4.55
CA THR A 176 7.45 -23.97 -3.16
C THR A 176 6.98 -22.56 -2.85
N ILE A 177 5.80 -22.41 -2.25
CA ILE A 177 5.13 -21.13 -2.01
C ILE A 177 4.94 -20.94 -0.52
N LEU A 178 5.42 -19.82 0.00
CA LEU A 178 5.35 -19.44 1.41
C LEU A 178 4.63 -18.11 1.60
N ASP A 179 3.73 -18.07 2.57
CA ASP A 179 3.21 -16.84 3.15
C ASP A 179 3.53 -16.81 4.66
N PRO A 180 4.54 -16.03 5.09
CA PRO A 180 5.00 -16.02 6.49
C PRO A 180 4.15 -15.14 7.43
N ALA A 181 3.03 -14.59 6.94
CA ALA A 181 2.01 -13.84 7.68
C ALA A 181 0.63 -14.09 7.04
N CYS A 182 0.25 -15.38 6.94
CA CYS A 182 -0.75 -15.83 5.97
C CYS A 182 -2.19 -15.41 6.29
N GLY A 183 -2.50 -14.99 7.51
CA GLY A 183 -3.85 -14.62 7.91
C GLY A 183 -4.84 -15.74 7.60
N THR A 184 -5.74 -15.51 6.66
CA THR A 184 -6.73 -16.49 6.19
C THR A 184 -6.29 -17.28 4.95
N ALA A 185 -4.99 -17.28 4.61
CA ALA A 185 -4.37 -17.96 3.46
C ALA A 185 -4.82 -17.46 2.08
N GLY A 186 -5.27 -16.20 1.97
CA GLY A 186 -5.77 -15.64 0.72
C GLY A 186 -4.77 -15.69 -0.44
N PHE A 187 -3.49 -15.38 -0.19
CA PHE A 187 -2.42 -15.47 -1.20
C PHE A 187 -2.15 -16.90 -1.65
N LEU A 188 -2.13 -17.84 -0.70
CA LEU A 188 -1.89 -19.26 -1.00
C LEU A 188 -3.02 -19.83 -1.88
N ILE A 189 -4.27 -19.50 -1.57
CA ILE A 189 -5.44 -19.92 -2.36
C ILE A 189 -5.42 -19.31 -3.75
N SER A 190 -5.11 -18.01 -3.88
CA SER A 190 -5.01 -17.36 -5.18
C SER A 190 -3.90 -17.97 -6.03
N ALA A 191 -2.72 -18.22 -5.42
CA ALA A 191 -1.60 -18.87 -6.10
C ALA A 191 -1.99 -20.29 -6.59
N TYR A 192 -2.70 -21.06 -5.78
CA TYR A 192 -3.21 -22.38 -6.16
C TYR A 192 -4.19 -22.30 -7.34
N LYS A 193 -5.20 -21.43 -7.27
CA LYS A 193 -6.15 -21.19 -8.35
C LYS A 193 -5.45 -20.73 -9.64
N HIS A 194 -4.42 -19.88 -9.53
CA HIS A 194 -3.60 -19.45 -10.66
C HIS A 194 -2.89 -20.63 -11.32
N ILE A 195 -2.24 -21.51 -10.54
CA ILE A 195 -1.55 -22.68 -11.05
C ILE A 195 -2.53 -23.66 -11.72
N LEU A 196 -3.69 -23.88 -11.13
CA LEU A 196 -4.72 -24.73 -11.76
C LEU A 196 -5.15 -24.14 -13.12
N ARG A 197 -5.47 -22.84 -13.16
CA ARG A 197 -5.90 -22.15 -14.37
C ARG A 197 -4.85 -22.19 -15.48
N THR A 198 -3.58 -21.95 -15.15
CA THR A 198 -2.47 -21.92 -16.12
C THR A 198 -2.05 -23.31 -16.59
N ASN A 199 -2.48 -24.38 -15.89
CA ASN A 199 -2.30 -25.77 -16.27
C ASN A 199 -3.62 -26.43 -16.69
N THR A 200 -4.48 -25.67 -17.36
CA THR A 200 -5.73 -26.14 -17.98
C THR A 200 -5.62 -25.88 -19.49
N ASP A 201 -5.93 -26.91 -20.31
CA ASP A 201 -5.87 -26.78 -21.76
C ASP A 201 -7.09 -26.03 -22.34
N ALA A 202 -7.10 -25.81 -23.65
CA ALA A 202 -8.17 -25.10 -24.35
C ALA A 202 -9.52 -25.81 -24.28
N THR A 203 -9.55 -27.10 -23.93
CA THR A 203 -10.77 -27.92 -23.79
C THR A 203 -11.27 -27.95 -22.34
N GLY A 204 -10.59 -27.29 -21.42
CA GLY A 204 -10.94 -27.24 -20.00
C GLY A 204 -10.38 -28.40 -19.16
N HIS A 205 -9.55 -29.27 -19.74
CA HIS A 205 -8.93 -30.36 -19.00
C HIS A 205 -7.62 -29.95 -18.34
N SER A 206 -7.40 -30.43 -17.10
CA SER A 206 -6.15 -30.21 -16.38
C SER A 206 -4.98 -30.94 -17.05
N THR A 207 -3.90 -30.21 -17.29
CA THR A 207 -2.62 -30.77 -17.77
C THR A 207 -1.71 -31.24 -16.63
N LEU A 208 -2.14 -31.07 -15.35
CA LEU A 208 -1.43 -31.56 -14.19
C LEU A 208 -1.53 -33.09 -14.08
N THR A 209 -0.38 -33.74 -13.99
CA THR A 209 -0.31 -35.18 -13.70
C THR A 209 -0.70 -35.47 -12.24
N PRO A 210 -1.05 -36.74 -11.90
CA PRO A 210 -1.27 -37.12 -10.50
C PRO A 210 -0.08 -36.77 -9.58
N ASP A 211 1.15 -36.94 -10.07
CA ASP A 211 2.38 -36.57 -9.32
C ASP A 211 2.49 -35.08 -9.14
N ASP A 212 2.12 -34.27 -10.14
CA ASP A 212 2.09 -32.81 -10.01
C ASP A 212 1.09 -32.39 -8.91
N LYS A 213 -0.11 -32.99 -8.92
CA LYS A 213 -1.13 -32.71 -7.90
C LYS A 213 -0.68 -33.10 -6.49
N GLY A 214 -0.02 -34.25 -6.36
CA GLY A 214 0.53 -34.72 -5.08
C GLY A 214 1.65 -33.85 -4.54
N ARG A 215 2.52 -33.32 -5.41
CA ARG A 215 3.58 -32.38 -5.05
C ARG A 215 3.00 -30.99 -4.72
N LEU A 216 2.07 -30.51 -5.54
CA LEU A 216 1.45 -29.22 -5.38
C LEU A 216 0.81 -29.07 -4.00
N ALA A 217 0.11 -30.11 -3.50
CA ALA A 217 -0.49 -30.10 -2.17
C ALA A 217 0.53 -29.88 -1.04
N LYS A 218 1.80 -30.28 -1.23
CA LYS A 218 2.88 -30.15 -0.23
C LYS A 218 3.72 -28.89 -0.38
N ASN A 219 3.61 -28.19 -1.50
CA ASN A 219 4.45 -27.04 -1.82
C ASN A 219 3.96 -25.72 -1.19
N PHE A 220 2.76 -25.71 -0.61
CA PHE A 220 2.18 -24.51 0.01
C PHE A 220 2.40 -24.52 1.52
N LYS A 221 3.01 -23.45 2.03
CA LYS A 221 3.27 -23.27 3.45
C LYS A 221 2.77 -21.89 3.90
N GLY A 222 2.24 -21.81 5.10
CA GLY A 222 1.84 -20.55 5.73
C GLY A 222 2.18 -20.51 7.21
N TYR A 223 2.54 -19.34 7.68
CA TYR A 223 2.77 -19.08 9.10
C TYR A 223 1.88 -17.94 9.57
N ASP A 224 1.34 -18.07 10.76
CA ASP A 224 0.67 -16.96 11.45
C ASP A 224 0.90 -17.07 12.95
N ILE A 225 1.00 -15.95 13.64
CA ILE A 225 1.19 -15.91 15.10
C ILE A 225 -0.12 -16.18 15.85
N SER A 226 -1.27 -15.99 15.20
CA SER A 226 -2.60 -16.14 15.79
C SER A 226 -3.14 -17.55 15.59
N PRO A 227 -3.39 -18.33 16.67
CA PRO A 227 -4.01 -19.66 16.57
C PRO A 227 -5.35 -19.64 15.82
N ASP A 228 -6.12 -18.54 15.96
CA ASP A 228 -7.40 -18.41 15.29
C ASP A 228 -7.24 -18.20 13.78
N MET A 229 -6.22 -17.42 13.36
CA MET A 229 -5.92 -17.27 11.93
C MET A 229 -5.42 -18.59 11.34
N VAL A 230 -4.59 -19.32 12.04
CA VAL A 230 -4.18 -20.68 11.64
C VAL A 230 -5.39 -21.57 11.43
N ARG A 231 -6.35 -21.57 12.38
CA ARG A 231 -7.59 -22.35 12.26
C ARG A 231 -8.41 -21.95 11.03
N LEU A 232 -8.64 -20.65 10.85
CA LEU A 232 -9.41 -20.13 9.71
C LEU A 232 -8.72 -20.42 8.37
N SER A 233 -7.39 -20.32 8.30
CA SER A 233 -6.63 -20.62 7.10
C SER A 233 -6.65 -22.11 6.73
N LEU A 234 -6.59 -23.00 7.73
CA LEU A 234 -6.71 -24.44 7.54
C LEU A 234 -8.07 -24.79 6.93
N VAL A 235 -9.16 -24.22 7.48
CA VAL A 235 -10.51 -24.39 6.93
C VAL A 235 -10.56 -23.88 5.50
N ASN A 236 -10.08 -22.67 5.27
CA ASN A 236 -10.14 -22.02 3.96
C ASN A 236 -9.41 -22.84 2.88
N LEU A 237 -8.19 -23.32 3.20
CA LEU A 237 -7.42 -24.16 2.28
C LEU A 237 -8.11 -25.50 2.04
N TYR A 238 -8.63 -26.14 3.08
CA TYR A 238 -9.34 -27.40 2.91
C TYR A 238 -10.55 -27.28 1.99
N LEU A 239 -11.37 -26.25 2.17
CA LEU A 239 -12.53 -25.97 1.32
C LEU A 239 -12.15 -25.67 -0.14
N HIS A 240 -10.90 -25.31 -0.40
CA HIS A 240 -10.33 -25.12 -1.72
C HIS A 240 -9.57 -26.37 -2.25
N GLY A 241 -9.75 -27.53 -1.63
CA GLY A 241 -9.23 -28.80 -2.10
C GLY A 241 -7.86 -29.22 -1.57
N PHE A 242 -7.32 -28.51 -0.58
CA PHE A 242 -6.11 -28.94 0.11
C PHE A 242 -6.45 -30.02 1.16
N THR A 243 -6.02 -31.24 0.92
CA THR A 243 -6.28 -32.36 1.84
C THR A 243 -5.37 -32.37 3.07
N ASP A 244 -4.20 -31.75 2.97
CA ASP A 244 -3.19 -31.67 4.05
C ASP A 244 -2.46 -30.32 3.98
N PRO A 245 -3.11 -29.19 4.34
CA PRO A 245 -2.49 -27.86 4.28
C PRO A 245 -1.45 -27.68 5.37
N HIS A 246 -0.28 -27.14 5.01
CA HIS A 246 0.84 -26.89 5.92
C HIS A 246 0.80 -25.45 6.46
N ILE A 247 -0.14 -25.20 7.36
CA ILE A 247 -0.23 -23.93 8.10
C ILE A 247 0.19 -24.18 9.56
N VAL A 248 1.04 -23.31 10.07
CA VAL A 248 1.65 -23.47 11.40
C VAL A 248 1.54 -22.18 12.19
N GLU A 249 1.19 -22.31 13.48
CA GLU A 249 1.35 -21.24 14.45
C GLU A 249 2.85 -20.97 14.66
N TYR A 250 3.32 -19.82 14.19
CA TYR A 250 4.72 -19.47 14.22
C TYR A 250 4.93 -17.95 14.20
N ASP A 251 5.73 -17.45 15.14
CA ASP A 251 6.18 -16.06 15.13
C ASP A 251 7.44 -15.93 14.26
N THR A 252 7.25 -15.46 13.05
CA THR A 252 8.29 -15.31 12.03
C THR A 252 9.42 -14.37 12.47
N LEU A 253 9.14 -13.41 13.36
CA LEU A 253 10.11 -12.37 13.73
C LEU A 253 10.90 -12.68 15.00
N THR A 254 10.35 -13.46 15.92
CA THR A 254 10.99 -13.73 17.22
C THR A 254 11.47 -15.16 17.37
N SER A 255 10.98 -16.10 16.57
CA SER A 255 11.31 -17.52 16.64
C SER A 255 12.31 -17.94 15.55
N GLU A 256 13.30 -18.77 15.91
CA GLU A 256 14.35 -19.25 14.99
C GLU A 256 14.09 -20.68 14.46
N GLY A 257 13.05 -21.35 14.96
CA GLY A 257 12.82 -22.77 14.69
C GLY A 257 12.67 -23.15 13.22
N ARG A 258 12.25 -22.19 12.36
CA ARG A 258 12.05 -22.37 10.92
C ARG A 258 12.96 -21.49 10.06
N TRP A 259 14.01 -20.92 10.62
CA TRP A 259 14.90 -20.03 9.89
C TRP A 259 15.63 -20.67 8.69
N ASN A 260 15.75 -21.98 8.67
CA ASN A 260 16.42 -22.69 7.57
C ASN A 260 15.43 -23.20 6.50
N GLU A 261 14.16 -22.79 6.54
CA GLU A 261 13.19 -23.12 5.51
C GLU A 261 13.22 -22.03 4.41
N PHE A 262 13.40 -22.44 3.16
CA PHE A 262 13.44 -21.57 2.00
C PHE A 262 12.22 -21.80 1.11
N ALA A 263 11.90 -20.82 0.29
CA ALA A 263 10.81 -20.90 -0.69
C ALA A 263 11.24 -20.32 -2.04
N ASP A 264 10.67 -20.86 -3.11
CA ASP A 264 10.86 -20.34 -4.47
C ASP A 264 9.98 -19.10 -4.70
N VAL A 265 8.83 -19.05 -4.05
CA VAL A 265 7.89 -17.93 -4.11
C VAL A 265 7.46 -17.52 -2.70
N ILE A 266 7.56 -16.22 -2.40
CA ILE A 266 6.99 -15.65 -1.18
C ILE A 266 5.94 -14.60 -1.58
N LEU A 267 4.72 -14.74 -1.04
CA LEU A 267 3.60 -13.82 -1.29
C LEU A 267 3.02 -13.39 0.06
N ALA A 268 3.05 -12.10 0.37
CA ALA A 268 2.52 -11.65 1.64
C ALA A 268 2.12 -10.17 1.67
N ASN A 269 1.22 -9.85 2.57
CA ASN A 269 0.95 -8.52 3.08
C ASN A 269 1.23 -8.52 4.61
N PRO A 270 2.49 -8.35 5.04
CA PRO A 270 2.86 -8.40 6.44
C PRO A 270 2.26 -7.22 7.23
N PRO A 271 2.09 -7.32 8.55
CA PRO A 271 1.58 -6.23 9.36
C PRO A 271 2.53 -5.02 9.37
N PHE A 272 1.96 -3.79 9.31
CA PHE A 272 2.70 -2.53 9.36
C PHE A 272 2.61 -1.93 10.76
N MET A 273 3.37 -2.46 11.71
CA MET A 273 3.22 -2.08 13.11
C MET A 273 4.55 -2.01 13.86
N SER A 274 4.54 -1.19 14.89
CA SER A 274 5.52 -1.25 15.98
C SER A 274 4.73 -1.41 17.27
N PRO A 275 4.69 -2.61 17.85
CA PRO A 275 4.00 -2.81 19.13
C PRO A 275 4.64 -1.95 20.23
N LYS A 276 3.85 -1.59 21.26
CA LYS A 276 4.36 -0.85 22.41
C LYS A 276 5.52 -1.65 23.04
N GLY A 277 6.71 -1.02 23.11
CA GLY A 277 7.96 -1.68 23.52
C GLY A 277 8.83 -2.19 22.35
N GLY A 278 8.33 -2.16 21.11
CA GLY A 278 9.02 -2.63 19.90
C GLY A 278 9.09 -4.14 19.79
N ILE A 279 9.38 -4.62 18.58
CA ILE A 279 9.70 -6.03 18.34
C ILE A 279 11.16 -6.27 18.75
N ARG A 280 11.42 -7.39 19.40
CA ARG A 280 12.77 -7.88 19.67
C ARG A 280 13.04 -9.07 18.75
N PRO A 281 13.51 -8.83 17.51
CA PRO A 281 13.80 -9.91 16.60
C PRO A 281 14.93 -10.78 17.13
N HIS A 282 14.96 -12.04 16.69
CA HIS A 282 16.12 -12.88 16.98
C HIS A 282 17.39 -12.40 16.25
N GLY A 283 18.56 -12.91 16.64
CA GLY A 283 19.86 -12.36 16.22
C GLY A 283 20.27 -12.61 14.76
N ARG A 284 19.50 -13.40 14.00
CA ARG A 284 19.86 -13.81 12.61
C ARG A 284 19.41 -12.81 11.53
N PHE A 285 18.60 -11.81 11.86
CA PHE A 285 18.25 -10.77 10.92
C PHE A 285 19.45 -9.93 10.50
N SER A 286 19.57 -9.64 9.19
CA SER A 286 20.61 -8.79 8.62
C SER A 286 20.43 -7.32 8.97
N VAL A 287 19.17 -6.89 9.20
CA VAL A 287 18.81 -5.51 9.50
C VAL A 287 18.28 -5.39 10.92
N GLN A 288 18.81 -4.42 11.67
CA GLN A 288 18.30 -4.10 13.00
C GLN A 288 17.14 -3.10 12.88
N SER A 289 15.93 -3.52 13.27
CA SER A 289 14.74 -2.69 13.28
C SER A 289 13.77 -3.12 14.38
N LYS A 290 12.89 -2.20 14.78
CA LYS A 290 11.73 -2.48 15.65
C LYS A 290 10.41 -2.47 14.87
N ARG A 291 10.47 -2.27 13.56
CA ARG A 291 9.34 -2.18 12.65
C ARG A 291 9.12 -3.51 11.95
N SER A 292 7.89 -4.03 12.01
CA SER A 292 7.55 -5.33 11.41
C SER A 292 7.78 -5.37 9.90
N GLU A 293 7.36 -4.33 9.19
CA GLU A 293 7.49 -4.25 7.74
C GLU A 293 8.95 -4.30 7.26
N VAL A 294 9.88 -3.74 8.03
CA VAL A 294 11.33 -3.81 7.74
C VAL A 294 11.87 -5.22 7.96
N LEU A 295 11.48 -5.84 9.09
CA LEU A 295 11.93 -7.18 9.44
C LEU A 295 11.35 -8.25 8.51
N PHE A 296 10.06 -8.17 8.14
CA PHE A 296 9.48 -9.09 7.17
C PHE A 296 10.15 -8.99 5.81
N LEU A 297 10.47 -7.78 5.35
CA LEU A 297 11.16 -7.62 4.07
C LEU A 297 12.58 -8.21 4.12
N ASP A 298 13.33 -8.00 5.23
CA ASP A 298 14.62 -8.66 5.45
C ASP A 298 14.48 -10.20 5.49
N TYR A 299 13.44 -10.71 6.17
CA TYR A 299 13.10 -12.14 6.16
C TYR A 299 12.92 -12.68 4.74
N PHE A 300 12.23 -11.96 3.85
CA PHE A 300 12.02 -12.41 2.47
C PHE A 300 13.33 -12.51 1.69
N LEU A 301 14.23 -11.54 1.86
CA LEU A 301 15.52 -11.55 1.19
C LEU A 301 16.37 -12.75 1.63
N GLU A 302 16.30 -13.13 2.90
CA GLU A 302 17.04 -14.26 3.48
C GLU A 302 16.45 -15.63 3.10
N HIS A 303 15.12 -15.73 2.94
CA HIS A 303 14.42 -17.02 2.79
C HIS A 303 14.04 -17.36 1.34
N LEU A 304 14.27 -16.47 0.38
CA LEU A 304 14.14 -16.81 -1.03
C LEU A 304 15.28 -17.70 -1.49
N THR A 305 14.96 -18.74 -2.28
CA THR A 305 15.96 -19.53 -3.00
C THR A 305 16.79 -18.66 -3.94
N ALA A 306 17.91 -19.19 -4.46
CA ALA A 306 18.82 -18.42 -5.31
C ALA A 306 18.18 -17.83 -6.58
N THR A 307 17.11 -18.42 -7.06
CA THR A 307 16.29 -17.98 -8.20
C THR A 307 14.89 -17.57 -7.80
N GLY A 308 14.65 -17.45 -6.50
CA GLY A 308 13.32 -17.18 -5.93
C GLY A 308 12.80 -15.78 -6.26
N LYS A 309 11.48 -15.66 -6.17
CA LYS A 309 10.73 -14.43 -6.45
C LYS A 309 9.71 -14.14 -5.34
N ALA A 310 9.40 -12.88 -5.10
CA ALA A 310 8.39 -12.51 -4.12
C ALA A 310 7.55 -11.33 -4.58
N GLY A 311 6.30 -11.32 -4.11
CA GLY A 311 5.42 -10.16 -4.11
C GLY A 311 5.12 -9.76 -2.67
N VAL A 312 5.43 -8.53 -2.31
CA VAL A 312 5.19 -8.04 -0.96
C VAL A 312 4.58 -6.66 -0.96
N ILE A 313 3.51 -6.51 -0.19
CA ILE A 313 2.90 -5.20 0.05
C ILE A 313 3.64 -4.53 1.19
N VAL A 314 4.06 -3.30 0.97
CA VAL A 314 4.79 -2.49 1.96
C VAL A 314 4.19 -1.09 2.07
N PRO A 315 4.26 -0.43 3.22
CA PRO A 315 3.88 0.98 3.34
C PRO A 315 4.91 1.87 2.63
N GLU A 316 4.46 3.01 2.10
CA GLU A 316 5.31 3.97 1.39
C GLU A 316 6.55 4.40 2.20
N GLY A 317 6.48 4.36 3.54
CA GLY A 317 7.62 4.67 4.43
C GLY A 317 8.89 3.84 4.18
N ILE A 318 8.77 2.60 3.67
CA ILE A 318 9.93 1.78 3.30
C ILE A 318 10.82 2.50 2.29
N HIS A 319 10.25 3.31 1.41
CA HIS A 319 10.92 3.96 0.29
C HIS A 319 11.79 5.15 0.67
N PHE A 320 11.48 5.85 1.77
CA PHE A 320 12.11 7.14 2.07
C PHE A 320 12.53 7.36 3.53
N VAL A 321 12.05 6.57 4.51
CA VAL A 321 12.41 6.81 5.92
C VAL A 321 13.92 6.68 6.12
N ALA A 322 14.55 7.74 6.65
CA ALA A 322 16.01 7.86 6.80
C ALA A 322 16.55 7.19 8.10
N GLN A 323 15.96 6.08 8.53
CA GLN A 323 16.50 5.25 9.62
C GLN A 323 17.49 4.24 9.08
N SER A 324 18.53 3.94 9.83
CA SER A 324 19.64 3.05 9.39
C SER A 324 19.16 1.69 8.89
N GLY A 325 18.16 1.08 9.55
CA GLY A 325 17.56 -0.18 9.11
C GLY A 325 16.87 -0.08 7.75
N HIS A 326 16.08 0.98 7.53
CA HIS A 326 15.42 1.22 6.25
C HIS A 326 16.42 1.47 5.11
N THR A 327 17.41 2.33 5.37
CA THR A 327 18.44 2.65 4.37
C THR A 327 19.26 1.42 3.99
N LYS A 328 19.69 0.61 4.99
CA LYS A 328 20.39 -0.64 4.72
C LYS A 328 19.56 -1.60 3.89
N LEU A 329 18.28 -1.77 4.23
CA LEU A 329 17.36 -2.65 3.50
C LEU A 329 17.17 -2.21 2.06
N ARG A 330 16.94 -0.91 1.79
CA ARG A 330 16.83 -0.38 0.43
C ARG A 330 18.10 -0.60 -0.39
N ARG A 331 19.26 -0.43 0.23
CA ARG A 331 20.55 -0.70 -0.40
C ARG A 331 20.67 -2.17 -0.81
N MET A 332 20.33 -3.11 0.10
CA MET A 332 20.31 -4.55 -0.18
C MET A 332 19.37 -4.89 -1.35
N LEU A 333 18.16 -4.30 -1.38
CA LEU A 333 17.19 -4.51 -2.46
C LEU A 333 17.77 -4.19 -3.85
N ILE A 334 18.61 -3.17 -3.96
CA ILE A 334 19.17 -2.70 -5.24
C ILE A 334 20.53 -3.34 -5.52
N GLU A 335 21.50 -3.26 -4.57
CA GLU A 335 22.88 -3.72 -4.76
C GLU A 335 22.97 -5.24 -4.90
N ASP A 336 22.22 -5.99 -4.06
CA ASP A 336 22.25 -7.46 -4.09
C ASP A 336 21.33 -8.05 -5.19
N GLY A 337 20.62 -7.17 -5.92
CA GLY A 337 19.81 -7.55 -7.08
C GLY A 337 18.56 -8.34 -6.69
N PHE A 338 17.76 -7.79 -5.80
CA PHE A 338 16.47 -8.35 -5.42
C PHE A 338 15.29 -7.63 -6.09
N LEU A 339 15.26 -6.30 -6.06
CA LEU A 339 14.13 -5.52 -6.57
C LEU A 339 14.14 -5.45 -8.10
N LEU A 340 13.07 -5.93 -8.72
CA LEU A 340 12.84 -5.88 -10.16
C LEU A 340 11.88 -4.75 -10.53
N ALA A 341 10.78 -4.61 -9.78
CA ALA A 341 9.79 -3.55 -10.01
C ALA A 341 9.13 -3.11 -8.70
N ASP A 342 8.64 -1.88 -8.71
CA ASP A 342 7.84 -1.26 -7.66
C ASP A 342 6.54 -0.73 -8.26
N ILE A 343 5.40 -1.18 -7.74
CA ILE A 343 4.08 -0.79 -8.20
C ILE A 343 3.40 0.00 -7.09
N THR A 344 3.22 1.29 -7.30
CA THR A 344 2.46 2.15 -6.38
C THR A 344 0.98 1.80 -6.48
N LEU A 345 0.32 1.51 -5.36
CA LEU A 345 -1.11 1.26 -5.30
C LEU A 345 -1.89 2.55 -4.99
N PRO A 346 -3.16 2.65 -5.41
CA PRO A 346 -4.00 3.82 -5.14
C PRO A 346 -4.14 4.08 -3.65
N HIS A 347 -4.27 5.36 -3.29
CA HIS A 347 -4.61 5.72 -1.91
C HIS A 347 -5.94 5.09 -1.50
N GLY A 348 -6.00 4.52 -0.30
CA GLY A 348 -7.24 3.94 0.22
C GLY A 348 -7.58 2.53 -0.27
N VAL A 349 -6.67 1.80 -0.92
CA VAL A 349 -6.84 0.38 -1.29
C VAL A 349 -7.29 -0.47 -0.10
N PHE A 350 -6.80 -0.17 1.10
CA PHE A 350 -7.10 -0.89 2.33
C PHE A 350 -8.23 -0.26 3.16
N LYS A 351 -8.97 0.70 2.63
CA LYS A 351 -10.13 1.23 3.33
C LYS A 351 -11.23 0.15 3.49
N PRO A 352 -11.99 0.20 4.60
CA PRO A 352 -11.99 1.20 5.67
C PRO A 352 -10.88 1.04 6.73
N TYR A 353 -10.03 0.00 6.65
CA TYR A 353 -9.07 -0.37 7.71
C TYR A 353 -7.89 0.59 7.85
N ALA A 354 -7.32 1.01 6.71
CA ALA A 354 -6.16 1.86 6.68
C ALA A 354 -6.21 2.83 5.50
N SER A 355 -5.74 4.06 5.77
CA SER A 355 -5.53 5.08 4.73
C SER A 355 -4.05 5.20 4.37
N VAL A 356 -3.24 4.18 4.66
CA VAL A 356 -1.81 4.17 4.34
C VAL A 356 -1.62 3.96 2.85
N LYS A 357 -0.81 4.79 2.20
CA LYS A 357 -0.37 4.56 0.84
C LYS A 357 0.62 3.39 0.83
N THR A 358 0.41 2.47 -0.09
CA THR A 358 1.16 1.22 -0.15
C THR A 358 1.73 0.99 -1.53
N HIS A 359 2.76 0.17 -1.58
CA HIS A 359 3.43 -0.28 -2.77
C HIS A 359 3.49 -1.81 -2.80
N LEU A 360 3.49 -2.37 -3.98
CA LEU A 360 3.76 -3.77 -4.23
C LEU A 360 5.17 -3.89 -4.80
N LEU A 361 6.09 -4.41 -3.99
CA LEU A 361 7.46 -4.72 -4.43
C LEU A 361 7.47 -6.08 -5.14
N ILE A 362 8.00 -6.10 -6.36
CA ILE A 362 8.25 -7.31 -7.14
C ILE A 362 9.74 -7.64 -7.03
N ILE A 363 10.01 -8.68 -6.27
CA ILE A 363 11.36 -9.23 -6.06
C ILE A 363 11.52 -10.42 -7.00
N ASP A 364 12.62 -10.46 -7.74
CA ASP A 364 12.98 -11.59 -8.59
C ASP A 364 14.51 -11.68 -8.64
N ARG A 365 15.10 -12.58 -7.84
CA ARG A 365 16.56 -12.68 -7.71
C ARG A 365 17.27 -13.00 -9.03
N ARG A 366 16.63 -13.73 -9.92
CA ARG A 366 17.19 -14.10 -11.22
C ARG A 366 17.19 -12.91 -12.18
N LEU A 367 16.04 -12.24 -12.32
CA LEU A 367 15.89 -11.14 -13.27
C LEU A 367 16.51 -9.85 -12.75
N ALA A 368 16.33 -9.53 -11.47
CA ALA A 368 16.88 -8.32 -10.90
C ALA A 368 18.40 -8.27 -10.94
N ARG A 369 19.11 -9.41 -10.86
CA ARG A 369 20.58 -9.44 -11.05
C ARG A 369 21.02 -9.11 -12.47
N LYS A 370 20.21 -9.43 -13.47
CA LYS A 370 20.46 -9.09 -14.88
C LYS A 370 20.05 -7.65 -15.21
N ALA A 371 18.99 -7.17 -14.57
CA ALA A 371 18.45 -5.84 -14.83
C ALA A 371 19.41 -4.73 -14.41
N THR A 372 19.63 -3.77 -15.28
CA THR A 372 20.39 -2.53 -14.99
C THR A 372 19.54 -1.44 -14.38
N SER A 373 18.22 -1.59 -14.45
CA SER A 373 17.22 -0.63 -13.97
C SER A 373 16.16 -1.33 -13.14
N VAL A 374 15.40 -0.56 -12.37
CA VAL A 374 14.18 -0.99 -11.67
C VAL A 374 12.98 -0.34 -12.36
N LEU A 375 11.93 -1.11 -12.62
CA LEU A 375 10.68 -0.60 -13.17
C LEU A 375 9.80 0.00 -12.06
N PHE A 376 9.29 1.20 -12.29
CA PHE A 376 8.28 1.84 -11.45
C PHE A 376 6.98 1.96 -12.22
N VAL A 377 5.86 1.60 -11.60
CA VAL A 377 4.52 1.65 -12.18
C VAL A 377 3.58 2.33 -11.19
N GLU A 378 2.84 3.34 -11.62
CA GLU A 378 1.91 4.08 -10.77
C GLU A 378 0.46 3.72 -11.12
N VAL A 379 -0.21 2.95 -10.26
CA VAL A 379 -1.63 2.61 -10.38
C VAL A 379 -2.45 3.64 -9.61
N GLU A 380 -3.30 4.39 -10.30
CA GLU A 380 -4.20 5.39 -9.71
C GLU A 380 -5.62 4.84 -9.51
N ASN A 381 -6.01 3.85 -10.30
CA ASN A 381 -7.33 3.24 -10.27
C ASN A 381 -7.21 1.70 -10.27
N ASP A 382 -7.57 1.08 -9.15
CA ASP A 382 -7.59 -0.38 -8.99
C ASP A 382 -8.96 -1.02 -9.32
N GLY A 383 -9.91 -0.23 -9.84
CA GLY A 383 -11.27 -0.66 -10.17
C GLY A 383 -12.29 -0.43 -9.06
N PHE A 384 -11.90 0.30 -8.00
CA PHE A 384 -12.77 0.62 -6.86
C PHE A 384 -12.65 2.09 -6.45
N SER A 385 -13.76 2.65 -5.95
CA SER A 385 -13.78 4.02 -5.43
C SER A 385 -12.86 4.16 -4.21
N GLN A 386 -12.37 5.37 -3.98
CA GLN A 386 -11.54 5.68 -2.79
C GLN A 386 -12.38 5.97 -1.53
N SER A 387 -13.69 5.72 -1.57
CA SER A 387 -14.59 5.83 -0.41
C SER A 387 -14.38 4.66 0.56
N ASP A 388 -14.92 4.77 1.75
CA ASP A 388 -14.83 3.71 2.77
C ASP A 388 -15.63 2.45 2.37
N THR A 389 -16.64 2.59 1.52
CA THR A 389 -17.44 1.49 0.98
C THR A 389 -16.79 0.74 -0.20
N ARG A 390 -15.76 1.32 -0.82
CA ARG A 390 -15.01 0.69 -1.91
C ARG A 390 -15.92 0.12 -3.02
N GLU A 391 -16.74 0.95 -3.63
CA GLU A 391 -17.65 0.54 -4.71
C GLU A 391 -16.89 0.32 -6.03
N PRO A 392 -17.26 -0.71 -6.81
CA PRO A 392 -16.65 -0.95 -8.12
C PRO A 392 -16.83 0.24 -9.07
N ILE A 393 -15.74 0.65 -9.72
CA ILE A 393 -15.72 1.71 -10.76
C ILE A 393 -14.99 1.20 -12.01
N PRO A 394 -15.34 1.72 -13.21
CA PRO A 394 -14.65 1.35 -14.44
C PRO A 394 -13.23 1.93 -14.51
N GLY A 395 -12.41 1.38 -15.41
CA GLY A 395 -11.09 1.90 -15.73
C GLY A 395 -9.95 1.38 -14.84
N SER A 396 -10.06 0.17 -14.30
CA SER A 396 -8.96 -0.47 -13.57
C SER A 396 -7.69 -0.55 -14.40
N GLN A 397 -6.57 -0.10 -13.82
CA GLN A 397 -5.25 -0.10 -14.44
C GLN A 397 -4.43 -1.35 -14.11
N LEU A 398 -4.94 -2.28 -13.28
CA LEU A 398 -4.18 -3.44 -12.81
C LEU A 398 -3.71 -4.35 -13.96
N ALA A 399 -4.57 -4.61 -14.96
CA ALA A 399 -4.20 -5.42 -16.12
C ALA A 399 -3.11 -4.74 -16.98
N VAL A 400 -3.14 -3.41 -17.08
CA VAL A 400 -2.11 -2.64 -17.79
C VAL A 400 -0.78 -2.70 -17.02
N ALA A 401 -0.83 -2.54 -15.69
CA ALA A 401 0.35 -2.67 -14.83
C ALA A 401 0.99 -4.07 -14.94
N ALA A 402 0.19 -5.14 -14.92
CA ALA A 402 0.68 -6.51 -15.12
C ALA A 402 1.38 -6.68 -16.46
N ARG A 403 0.82 -6.12 -17.55
CA ARG A 403 1.46 -6.12 -18.88
C ARG A 403 2.79 -5.38 -18.87
N CYS A 404 2.88 -4.21 -18.25
CA CYS A 404 4.13 -3.44 -18.15
C CYS A 404 5.23 -4.28 -17.45
N VAL A 405 4.90 -4.93 -16.34
CA VAL A 405 5.87 -5.80 -15.64
C VAL A 405 6.27 -6.99 -16.49
N ALA A 406 5.33 -7.64 -17.17
CA ALA A 406 5.62 -8.78 -18.05
C ALA A 406 6.50 -8.39 -19.24
N GLU A 407 6.27 -7.22 -19.83
CA GLU A 407 7.09 -6.67 -20.91
C GLU A 407 8.49 -6.32 -20.41
N PHE A 408 8.60 -5.72 -19.23
CA PHE A 408 9.90 -5.43 -18.60
C PHE A 408 10.69 -6.71 -18.29
N LYS A 409 10.04 -7.74 -17.74
CA LYS A 409 10.66 -9.07 -17.52
C LYS A 409 11.24 -9.63 -18.82
N ARG A 410 10.48 -9.57 -19.91
CA ARG A 410 10.95 -10.02 -21.24
C ARG A 410 12.11 -9.19 -21.79
N ALA A 411 12.06 -7.86 -21.61
CA ALA A 411 13.15 -6.98 -22.01
C ALA A 411 14.43 -7.30 -21.26
N VAL A 412 14.37 -7.54 -19.94
CA VAL A 412 15.52 -7.96 -19.11
C VAL A 412 16.04 -9.33 -19.55
N GLU A 413 15.15 -10.29 -19.86
CA GLU A 413 15.58 -11.63 -20.33
C GLU A 413 16.30 -11.57 -21.68
N SER A 414 15.85 -10.72 -22.59
CA SER A 414 16.41 -10.53 -23.92
C SER A 414 17.54 -9.48 -23.97
N GLU A 415 17.93 -8.92 -22.83
CA GLU A 415 18.93 -7.84 -22.71
C GLU A 415 18.61 -6.62 -23.60
N ALA A 416 17.31 -6.41 -23.89
CA ALA A 416 16.83 -5.29 -24.69
C ALA A 416 16.50 -4.06 -23.80
N PRO A 417 16.68 -2.84 -24.31
CA PRO A 417 16.26 -1.67 -23.59
C PRO A 417 14.73 -1.67 -23.48
N TRP A 418 14.21 -1.39 -22.28
CA TRP A 418 12.79 -1.14 -22.09
C TRP A 418 12.55 0.36 -22.12
N SER A 419 11.80 0.85 -23.10
CA SER A 419 11.36 2.22 -23.21
C SER A 419 9.99 2.22 -23.85
N LYS A 420 8.95 2.32 -23.04
CA LYS A 420 7.59 2.40 -23.58
C LYS A 420 6.84 3.50 -22.84
N GLU A 421 6.41 4.53 -23.60
CA GLU A 421 5.35 5.40 -23.13
C GLU A 421 4.03 4.62 -23.21
N VAL A 422 3.48 4.28 -22.05
CA VAL A 422 2.16 3.65 -21.96
C VAL A 422 1.17 4.77 -21.64
N SER A 423 0.37 5.17 -22.62
CA SER A 423 -0.59 6.27 -22.46
C SER A 423 -1.65 6.04 -21.37
N GLU A 424 -1.86 4.78 -20.97
CA GLU A 424 -2.92 4.36 -20.04
C GLU A 424 -2.44 4.35 -18.56
N ILE A 425 -1.13 4.31 -18.33
CA ILE A 425 -0.53 4.23 -17.00
C ILE A 425 0.86 4.85 -17.00
N ARG A 426 1.24 5.48 -15.91
CA ARG A 426 2.61 5.97 -15.75
C ARG A 426 3.53 4.81 -15.38
N ALA A 427 4.47 4.48 -16.27
CA ALA A 427 5.48 3.45 -16.06
C ALA A 427 6.82 3.88 -16.64
N TYR A 428 7.90 3.73 -15.89
CA TYR A 428 9.25 4.15 -16.27
C TYR A 428 10.32 3.30 -15.58
N ALA A 429 11.47 3.16 -16.20
CA ALA A 429 12.61 2.42 -15.66
C ALA A 429 13.69 3.39 -15.18
N VAL A 430 14.12 3.23 -13.93
CA VAL A 430 15.18 4.04 -13.32
C VAL A 430 16.46 3.20 -13.20
N PRO A 431 17.61 3.67 -13.74
CA PRO A 431 18.87 2.97 -13.59
C PRO A 431 19.25 2.77 -12.13
N LYS A 432 19.72 1.57 -11.77
CA LYS A 432 20.15 1.26 -10.40
C LYS A 432 21.22 2.21 -9.89
N ALA A 433 22.14 2.63 -10.77
CA ALA A 433 23.16 3.61 -10.44
C ALA A 433 22.56 4.94 -9.95
N VAL A 434 21.42 5.38 -10.53
CA VAL A 434 20.70 6.58 -10.09
C VAL A 434 20.08 6.38 -8.72
N LEU A 435 19.44 5.23 -8.48
CA LEU A 435 18.84 4.89 -7.18
C LEU A 435 19.89 4.85 -6.05
N LEU A 436 21.11 4.47 -6.36
CA LEU A 436 22.23 4.35 -5.41
C LEU A 436 23.03 5.63 -5.20
N CYS A 437 22.83 6.67 -6.03
CA CYS A 437 23.58 7.92 -5.94
C CYS A 437 23.33 8.70 -4.64
N GLY A 438 22.15 8.55 -4.04
CA GLY A 438 21.78 9.26 -2.79
C GLY A 438 22.33 8.56 -1.55
N ARG A 439 22.60 9.35 -0.49
CA ARG A 439 23.04 8.81 0.81
C ARG A 439 22.02 7.84 1.40
N ASP A 440 20.73 8.13 1.25
CA ASP A 440 19.61 7.42 1.87
C ASP A 440 18.94 6.40 0.94
N VAL A 441 19.36 6.28 -0.32
CA VAL A 441 18.82 5.33 -1.32
C VAL A 441 17.30 5.40 -1.39
N HIS A 442 16.76 6.50 -1.90
CA HIS A 442 15.31 6.66 -2.02
C HIS A 442 14.72 5.79 -3.14
N LEU A 443 13.64 5.07 -2.85
CA LEU A 443 12.94 4.21 -3.80
C LEU A 443 11.59 4.77 -4.26
N LEU A 444 11.25 6.04 -3.95
CA LEU A 444 10.07 6.67 -4.54
C LEU A 444 10.35 6.94 -6.02
N GLY A 445 9.73 6.14 -6.90
CA GLY A 445 9.95 6.22 -8.34
C GLY A 445 9.68 7.62 -8.91
N ARG A 446 8.57 8.25 -8.49
CA ARG A 446 8.21 9.62 -8.87
C ARG A 446 9.33 10.63 -8.62
N TRP A 447 10.15 10.43 -7.61
CA TRP A 447 11.30 11.28 -7.31
C TRP A 447 12.36 11.22 -8.38
N HIS A 448 12.64 10.04 -8.92
CA HIS A 448 13.67 9.84 -9.93
C HIS A 448 13.18 10.16 -11.37
N ASP A 449 11.87 10.26 -11.58
CA ASP A 449 11.29 10.63 -12.88
C ASP A 449 11.23 12.16 -13.07
N LEU A 450 11.36 12.94 -11.99
CA LEU A 450 11.31 14.42 -12.04
C LEU A 450 12.36 15.05 -12.96
N PRO A 451 13.65 14.65 -12.94
CA PRO A 451 14.66 15.21 -13.83
C PRO A 451 14.32 15.05 -15.31
N ASN A 452 13.73 13.92 -15.69
CA ASN A 452 13.36 13.65 -17.06
C ASN A 452 12.17 14.50 -17.54
N ARG A 453 11.28 14.93 -16.65
CA ARG A 453 10.13 15.80 -16.99
C ARG A 453 10.50 17.26 -17.06
N VAL A 454 11.29 17.74 -16.10
CA VAL A 454 11.55 19.19 -15.93
C VAL A 454 12.70 19.68 -16.79
N ILE A 455 13.64 18.80 -17.23
CA ILE A 455 14.97 19.25 -17.68
C ILE A 455 15.40 18.66 -19.01
N HIS A 456 14.54 18.02 -19.78
CA HIS A 456 14.90 17.27 -21.00
C HIS A 456 15.44 18.12 -22.19
N ARG A 457 15.55 19.45 -22.11
CA ARG A 457 15.88 20.30 -23.27
C ARG A 457 16.93 21.36 -23.07
N SER A 458 17.61 21.48 -21.95
CA SER A 458 18.60 22.55 -21.79
C SER A 458 20.04 22.00 -21.73
N GLU A 459 20.94 22.62 -22.51
CA GLU A 459 22.40 22.46 -22.35
C GLU A 459 22.92 23.05 -21.02
N ILE A 460 22.02 23.45 -20.12
CA ILE A 460 22.32 24.08 -18.84
C ILE A 460 22.69 22.98 -17.83
N PRO A 461 23.83 23.10 -17.14
CA PRO A 461 24.24 22.13 -16.15
C PRO A 461 23.24 22.10 -14.97
N LEU A 462 22.92 20.87 -14.54
CA LEU A 462 22.11 20.63 -13.36
C LEU A 462 23.00 20.42 -12.16
N LYS A 463 22.60 20.99 -11.03
CA LYS A 463 23.27 20.86 -9.74
C LYS A 463 22.27 20.51 -8.65
N ARG A 464 22.71 19.72 -7.70
CA ARG A 464 21.90 19.43 -6.51
C ARG A 464 21.83 20.67 -5.61
N ILE A 465 20.69 20.83 -4.94
CA ILE A 465 20.51 21.95 -3.99
C ILE A 465 21.60 21.94 -2.92
N ASP A 466 21.97 20.76 -2.36
CA ASP A 466 22.99 20.68 -1.30
C ASP A 466 24.41 21.05 -1.76
N GLU A 467 24.70 20.96 -3.04
CA GLU A 467 25.98 21.45 -3.59
C GLU A 467 26.07 22.98 -3.52
N LEU A 468 24.95 23.67 -3.73
CA LEU A 468 24.88 25.13 -3.90
C LEU A 468 24.31 25.88 -2.70
N CYS A 469 23.57 25.19 -1.82
CA CYS A 469 22.80 25.80 -0.75
C CYS A 469 23.00 25.10 0.59
N ASP A 470 22.76 25.85 1.68
CA ASP A 470 22.57 25.34 3.03
C ASP A 470 21.08 25.32 3.38
N ILE A 471 20.59 24.20 3.91
CA ILE A 471 19.20 24.03 4.31
C ILE A 471 19.12 24.04 5.84
N ARG A 472 18.20 24.82 6.39
CA ARG A 472 18.02 24.98 7.86
C ARG A 472 16.55 24.88 8.21
N ASP A 473 16.23 24.08 9.23
CA ASP A 473 14.85 23.89 9.71
C ASP A 473 14.35 25.09 10.51
N GLY A 474 13.06 25.39 10.43
CA GLY A 474 12.43 26.41 11.25
C GLY A 474 12.36 26.00 12.73
N MET A 475 12.58 26.96 13.63
CA MET A 475 12.66 26.73 15.07
C MET A 475 11.46 27.30 15.84
N THR A 476 10.77 28.27 15.26
CA THR A 476 9.67 28.98 15.92
C THR A 476 8.34 28.25 15.76
N PRO A 477 7.57 27.98 16.84
CA PRO A 477 6.25 27.38 16.73
C PRO A 477 5.29 28.22 15.86
N ASN A 478 4.48 27.56 15.00
CA ASN A 478 3.47 28.24 14.17
C ASN A 478 2.40 28.98 14.96
N MET A 479 2.08 28.47 16.16
CA MET A 479 1.09 29.03 17.08
C MET A 479 1.76 29.27 18.43
N GLY A 480 1.43 30.40 19.03
CA GLY A 480 1.98 30.77 20.35
C GLY A 480 3.33 31.51 20.32
N ALA A 481 3.83 31.94 19.16
CA ALA A 481 4.95 32.86 19.09
C ALA A 481 4.55 34.22 19.70
N THR A 482 5.40 34.80 20.53
CA THR A 482 5.18 36.12 21.08
C THR A 482 5.32 37.17 19.97
N PRO A 483 4.31 38.00 19.72
CA PRO A 483 4.43 39.07 18.71
C PRO A 483 5.57 40.04 19.02
N GLY A 484 6.27 40.54 17.99
CA GLY A 484 7.39 41.48 18.15
C GLY A 484 7.79 42.10 16.81
N ASP A 485 9.03 42.58 16.74
CA ASP A 485 9.52 43.41 15.63
C ASP A 485 10.04 42.61 14.44
N PHE A 486 10.16 41.29 14.56
CA PHE A 486 10.70 40.47 13.50
C PHE A 486 9.57 39.74 12.73
N VAL A 487 9.78 39.54 11.43
CA VAL A 487 8.89 38.79 10.58
C VAL A 487 8.98 37.31 10.93
N LEU A 488 7.85 36.67 11.22
CA LEU A 488 7.73 35.21 11.31
C LEU A 488 7.17 34.66 9.97
N VAL A 489 8.01 33.95 9.26
CA VAL A 489 7.63 33.28 8.01
C VAL A 489 6.88 31.97 8.35
N VAL A 490 5.64 31.85 7.87
CA VAL A 490 4.74 30.73 8.06
C VAL A 490 4.27 30.20 6.68
N PRO A 491 3.71 28.98 6.57
CA PRO A 491 3.20 28.46 5.30
C PRO A 491 2.07 29.29 4.66
N ALA A 492 1.36 30.11 5.47
CA ALA A 492 0.29 30.99 5.00
C ALA A 492 0.83 32.15 4.15
N GLU A 493 -0.07 32.85 3.44
CA GLU A 493 0.28 34.05 2.66
C GLU A 493 0.78 35.19 3.53
N ASP A 494 0.02 35.45 4.57
CA ASP A 494 0.32 36.54 5.48
C ASP A 494 1.43 36.13 6.47
N ARG A 495 2.41 37.00 6.61
CA ARG A 495 3.47 36.85 7.60
C ARG A 495 2.89 37.13 8.98
N LYS A 496 3.44 36.46 9.97
CA LYS A 496 3.23 36.76 11.39
C LYS A 496 4.42 37.61 11.94
N SER A 497 4.37 37.97 13.20
CA SER A 497 5.48 38.59 13.87
C SER A 497 6.02 37.74 15.03
N ALA A 498 7.27 37.94 15.37
CA ALA A 498 7.94 37.32 16.51
C ALA A 498 8.81 38.34 17.27
N ASP A 499 9.06 38.10 18.55
CA ASP A 499 9.93 38.91 19.42
C ASP A 499 11.41 38.59 19.25
N HIS A 500 11.73 37.60 18.43
CA HIS A 500 13.08 37.14 18.13
C HIS A 500 13.24 36.82 16.63
N TRP A 501 14.47 36.58 16.24
CA TRP A 501 14.79 36.09 14.89
C TRP A 501 15.66 34.83 14.99
N ASP A 502 15.44 33.89 14.05
CA ASP A 502 16.16 32.62 13.94
C ASP A 502 17.34 32.75 12.97
N TYR A 503 17.12 33.46 11.87
CA TYR A 503 18.04 33.55 10.74
C TYR A 503 18.18 34.97 10.23
N GLU A 504 19.36 35.25 9.62
CA GLU A 504 19.67 36.50 8.93
C GLU A 504 20.24 36.19 7.55
N GLY A 505 19.80 36.89 6.51
CA GLY A 505 20.30 36.76 5.14
C GLY A 505 19.15 36.68 4.12
N LYS A 506 19.47 36.19 2.91
CA LYS A 506 18.51 35.94 1.83
C LYS A 506 18.21 34.45 1.81
N ALA A 507 16.94 34.08 1.89
CA ALA A 507 16.53 32.69 1.93
C ALA A 507 15.27 32.42 1.11
N VAL A 508 15.19 31.21 0.57
CA VAL A 508 13.95 30.62 0.06
C VAL A 508 13.35 29.78 1.17
N CYS A 509 12.16 30.15 1.65
CA CYS A 509 11.49 29.42 2.72
C CYS A 509 10.43 28.48 2.13
N VAL A 510 10.64 27.19 2.33
CA VAL A 510 9.82 26.11 1.75
C VAL A 510 8.96 25.46 2.85
N PRO A 511 7.62 25.33 2.65
CA PRO A 511 6.77 24.60 3.58
C PRO A 511 7.12 23.11 3.61
N LEU A 512 7.21 22.56 4.82
CA LEU A 512 7.42 21.12 5.06
C LEU A 512 6.11 20.37 5.33
N VAL A 513 4.98 21.09 5.37
CA VAL A 513 3.65 20.53 5.60
C VAL A 513 2.71 20.90 4.45
N SER A 514 1.81 19.98 4.10
CA SER A 514 0.83 20.22 3.05
C SER A 514 -0.18 21.30 3.43
N SER A 515 -0.56 22.14 2.48
CA SER A 515 -1.60 23.15 2.61
C SER A 515 -3.02 22.62 2.34
N ALA A 516 -3.18 21.44 1.74
CA ALA A 516 -4.48 20.90 1.36
C ALA A 516 -5.20 20.12 2.47
N GLY A 517 -4.48 19.67 3.53
CA GLY A 517 -5.03 18.81 4.59
C GLY A 517 -5.47 17.42 4.08
N HIS A 518 -5.84 16.52 5.01
CA HIS A 518 -6.49 15.23 4.72
C HIS A 518 -5.86 14.39 3.60
N GLY A 519 -4.54 14.14 3.68
CA GLY A 519 -3.87 13.16 2.82
C GLY A 519 -3.55 13.64 1.40
N LYS A 520 -3.81 14.90 1.04
CA LYS A 520 -3.37 15.48 -0.23
C LYS A 520 -2.06 16.24 -0.05
N ALA A 521 -1.13 16.02 -0.98
CA ALA A 521 0.09 16.82 -1.08
C ALA A 521 -0.22 18.10 -1.85
N ASP A 522 0.11 19.26 -1.28
CA ASP A 522 -0.02 20.56 -1.94
C ASP A 522 0.86 21.59 -1.22
N ILE A 523 1.56 22.41 -1.96
CA ILE A 523 2.34 23.55 -1.46
C ILE A 523 1.88 24.80 -2.20
N LYS A 524 1.01 25.58 -1.59
CA LYS A 524 0.46 26.77 -2.24
C LYS A 524 1.51 27.84 -2.50
N ARG A 525 2.57 27.92 -1.69
CA ARG A 525 3.56 29.00 -1.77
C ARG A 525 4.92 28.62 -1.24
N VAL A 526 5.93 28.97 -2.01
CA VAL A 526 7.32 29.08 -1.60
C VAL A 526 7.59 30.57 -1.33
N HIS A 527 8.28 30.90 -0.25
CA HIS A 527 8.47 32.28 0.14
C HIS A 527 9.91 32.75 -0.03
N TYR A 528 10.11 33.96 -0.52
CA TYR A 528 11.39 34.67 -0.42
C TYR A 528 11.41 35.54 0.84
N GLN A 529 12.48 35.49 1.60
CA GLN A 529 12.69 36.32 2.78
C GLN A 529 14.11 36.88 2.79
N GLU A 530 14.25 38.14 3.24
CA GLU A 530 15.55 38.84 3.34
C GLU A 530 15.63 39.57 4.68
N GLY A 531 16.85 39.69 5.22
CA GLY A 531 17.12 40.34 6.51
C GLY A 531 17.00 39.37 7.68
N LYS A 532 16.61 39.90 8.87
CA LYS A 532 16.41 39.12 10.09
C LYS A 532 14.96 38.64 10.16
N PHE A 533 14.77 37.32 10.35
CA PHE A 533 13.44 36.72 10.41
C PHE A 533 13.39 35.48 11.29
N ALA A 534 12.24 35.24 11.90
CA ALA A 534 11.90 33.96 12.52
C ALA A 534 11.25 33.01 11.48
N LEU A 535 11.46 31.73 11.63
CA LEU A 535 10.96 30.70 10.69
C LEU A 535 10.14 29.67 11.44
N ALA A 536 8.93 29.43 10.96
CA ALA A 536 8.04 28.46 11.55
C ALA A 536 8.61 27.03 11.49
N SER A 537 8.42 26.23 12.55
CA SER A 537 8.90 24.85 12.67
C SER A 537 8.32 23.89 11.60
N THR A 538 7.32 24.34 10.84
CA THR A 538 6.71 23.64 9.71
C THR A 538 7.31 24.06 8.36
N MET A 539 8.43 24.77 8.37
CA MET A 539 9.15 25.27 7.20
C MET A 539 10.64 25.00 7.30
N CYS A 540 11.34 25.06 6.18
CA CYS A 540 12.80 25.17 6.13
C CYS A 540 13.23 26.38 5.29
N ALA A 541 14.42 26.89 5.56
CA ALA A 541 15.06 27.96 4.80
C ALA A 541 16.24 27.43 4.00
N VAL A 542 16.30 27.75 2.71
CA VAL A 542 17.36 27.40 1.78
C VAL A 542 18.17 28.64 1.47
N PHE A 543 19.42 28.66 1.89
CA PHE A 543 20.35 29.76 1.71
C PHE A 543 21.33 29.43 0.60
N SER A 544 21.49 30.29 -0.40
CA SER A 544 22.60 30.15 -1.35
C SER A 544 23.94 30.28 -0.62
N LYS A 545 24.88 29.37 -0.87
CA LYS A 545 26.25 29.44 -0.34
C LYS A 545 27.05 30.59 -0.95
N ASP A 546 26.74 30.93 -2.19
CA ASP A 546 27.40 31.99 -2.95
C ASP A 546 26.43 32.64 -3.93
N GLU A 547 26.07 33.90 -3.68
CA GLU A 547 25.19 34.69 -4.56
C GLU A 547 25.80 34.97 -5.93
N ASP A 548 27.12 34.88 -6.08
CA ASP A 548 27.82 35.03 -7.37
C ASP A 548 27.83 33.74 -8.20
N ILE A 549 27.30 32.65 -7.65
CA ILE A 549 27.07 31.39 -8.35
C ILE A 549 25.57 31.18 -8.56
N LEU A 550 24.78 31.33 -7.49
CA LEU A 550 23.32 31.13 -7.51
C LEU A 550 22.61 32.28 -6.81
N ARG A 551 21.84 33.06 -7.56
CA ARG A 551 20.97 34.09 -7.01
C ARG A 551 19.82 33.46 -6.19
N THR A 552 19.68 33.79 -4.93
CA THR A 552 18.57 33.29 -4.08
C THR A 552 17.20 33.67 -4.67
N LYS A 553 17.08 34.85 -5.33
CA LYS A 553 15.85 35.23 -6.04
C LYS A 553 15.54 34.36 -7.25
N PHE A 554 16.54 33.95 -8.02
CA PHE A 554 16.36 33.00 -9.12
C PHE A 554 15.89 31.64 -8.59
N LEU A 555 16.54 31.11 -7.55
CA LEU A 555 16.12 29.88 -6.89
C LEU A 555 14.67 29.96 -6.39
N HIS A 556 14.28 31.08 -5.79
CA HIS A 556 12.90 31.29 -5.35
C HIS A 556 11.90 31.21 -6.49
N LEU A 557 12.18 31.89 -7.61
CA LEU A 557 11.32 31.88 -8.79
C LEU A 557 11.21 30.47 -9.39
N PHE A 558 12.35 29.80 -9.53
CA PHE A 558 12.39 28.43 -10.04
C PHE A 558 11.58 27.47 -9.18
N LEU A 559 11.83 27.41 -7.88
CA LEU A 559 11.10 26.54 -6.96
C LEU A 559 9.60 26.91 -6.81
N SER A 560 9.24 28.16 -7.01
CA SER A 560 7.84 28.60 -6.98
C SER A 560 7.08 28.14 -8.22
N GLU A 561 7.68 28.26 -9.43
CA GLU A 561 7.05 27.86 -10.69
C GLU A 561 7.05 26.35 -10.88
N THR A 562 8.01 25.64 -10.29
CA THR A 562 8.13 24.16 -10.38
C THR A 562 7.66 23.43 -9.12
N CYS A 563 6.96 24.13 -8.23
CA CYS A 563 6.57 23.62 -6.93
C CYS A 563 5.79 22.30 -7.03
N ASP A 564 4.80 22.25 -7.92
CA ASP A 564 3.94 21.06 -8.11
C ASP A 564 4.72 19.87 -8.69
N ASP A 565 5.72 20.15 -9.50
CA ASP A 565 6.53 19.11 -10.16
C ASP A 565 7.71 18.66 -9.31
N LEU A 566 8.35 19.55 -8.54
CA LEU A 566 9.58 19.25 -7.80
C LEU A 566 9.38 19.06 -6.30
N LEU A 567 8.53 19.86 -5.64
CA LEU A 567 8.41 19.86 -4.19
C LEU A 567 7.22 19.02 -3.70
N VAL A 568 6.06 19.16 -4.33
CA VAL A 568 4.85 18.40 -3.96
C VAL A 568 5.07 16.88 -4.02
N PRO A 569 5.78 16.31 -5.02
CA PRO A 569 6.07 14.88 -5.04
C PRO A 569 6.98 14.38 -3.90
N LEU A 570 7.73 15.27 -3.25
CA LEU A 570 8.56 14.91 -2.08
C LEU A 570 7.73 14.73 -0.81
N MET A 571 6.49 15.23 -0.81
CA MET A 571 5.61 15.15 0.35
C MET A 571 5.02 13.74 0.50
N CYS A 572 5.04 13.22 1.72
CA CYS A 572 4.60 11.87 2.07
C CYS A 572 3.75 11.88 3.34
N GLY A 573 2.84 10.93 3.45
CA GLY A 573 1.99 10.74 4.62
C GLY A 573 0.52 10.55 4.26
N ALA A 574 -0.22 9.84 5.12
CA ALA A 574 -1.61 9.49 4.87
C ALA A 574 -2.60 10.53 5.42
N THR A 575 -2.34 11.06 6.60
CA THR A 575 -3.21 12.05 7.28
C THR A 575 -2.56 13.41 7.33
N ASN A 576 -1.32 13.46 7.81
CA ASN A 576 -0.48 14.64 7.78
C ASN A 576 0.56 14.45 6.69
N VAL A 577 0.36 15.09 5.56
CA VAL A 577 1.30 15.02 4.44
C VAL A 577 2.40 16.04 4.67
N THR A 578 3.62 15.54 4.80
CA THR A 578 4.82 16.34 5.13
C THR A 578 6.00 15.88 4.30
N MET A 579 7.04 16.72 4.20
CA MET A 579 8.37 16.32 3.73
C MET A 579 9.42 16.66 4.77
N ALA A 580 10.53 15.92 4.80
CA ALA A 580 11.69 16.29 5.59
C ALA A 580 12.56 17.29 4.79
N SER A 581 13.15 18.27 5.47
CA SER A 581 14.05 19.23 4.81
C SER A 581 15.22 18.57 4.10
N ALA A 582 15.72 17.45 4.65
CA ALA A 582 16.79 16.66 4.03
C ALA A 582 16.42 16.13 2.62
N GLN A 583 15.14 16.00 2.29
CA GLN A 583 14.68 15.56 0.96
C GLN A 583 14.96 16.62 -0.12
N LEU A 584 15.10 17.88 0.24
CA LEU A 584 15.46 18.93 -0.70
C LEU A 584 16.92 18.83 -1.17
N ASN A 585 17.80 18.15 -0.43
CA ASN A 585 19.22 18.02 -0.77
C ASN A 585 19.43 17.43 -2.17
N ASP A 586 18.61 16.49 -2.56
CA ASP A 586 18.74 15.75 -3.82
C ASP A 586 18.00 16.42 -4.99
N VAL A 587 17.26 17.51 -4.77
CA VAL A 587 16.56 18.23 -5.82
C VAL A 587 17.54 18.85 -6.79
N LEU A 588 17.38 18.57 -8.07
CA LEU A 588 18.21 19.13 -9.15
C LEU A 588 17.66 20.48 -9.59
N ILE A 589 18.51 21.48 -9.66
CA ILE A 589 18.19 22.82 -10.16
C ILE A 589 19.08 23.17 -11.34
N PRO A 590 18.54 23.89 -12.34
CA PRO A 590 19.37 24.41 -13.42
C PRO A 590 20.28 25.53 -12.92
N LEU A 591 21.53 25.52 -13.32
CA LEU A 591 22.49 26.56 -12.97
C LEU A 591 22.95 27.30 -14.25
N PRO A 592 22.13 28.22 -14.79
CA PRO A 592 22.54 29.07 -15.89
C PRO A 592 23.55 30.12 -15.45
N HIS A 593 24.26 30.73 -16.40
CA HIS A 593 25.18 31.84 -16.11
C HIS A 593 24.44 32.98 -15.38
N LEU A 594 25.13 33.70 -14.49
CA LEU A 594 24.55 34.78 -13.67
C LEU A 594 23.77 35.81 -14.47
N SER A 595 24.26 36.20 -15.66
CA SER A 595 23.56 37.16 -16.52
C SER A 595 22.16 36.66 -16.93
N ILE A 596 21.99 35.35 -17.11
CA ILE A 596 20.70 34.75 -17.43
C ILE A 596 19.81 34.69 -16.19
N GLN A 597 20.38 34.38 -15.02
CA GLN A 597 19.64 34.41 -13.74
C GLN A 597 19.10 35.83 -13.46
N ASP A 598 19.95 36.85 -13.64
CA ASP A 598 19.57 38.25 -13.45
C ASP A 598 18.49 38.68 -14.50
N GLU A 599 18.61 38.26 -15.74
CA GLU A 599 17.58 38.51 -16.78
C GLU A 599 16.22 37.91 -16.44
N VAL A 600 16.20 36.67 -15.91
CA VAL A 600 14.97 36.00 -15.44
C VAL A 600 14.33 36.74 -14.28
N ILE A 601 15.14 37.19 -13.31
CA ILE A 601 14.67 37.95 -12.16
C ILE A 601 14.03 39.27 -12.62
N GLU A 602 14.68 39.99 -13.54
CA GLU A 602 14.14 41.25 -14.07
C GLU A 602 12.87 41.02 -14.89
N SER A 603 12.82 39.98 -15.73
CA SER A 603 11.66 39.60 -16.53
C SER A 603 10.43 39.34 -15.65
N HIS A 604 10.63 38.61 -14.54
CA HIS A 604 9.56 38.34 -13.57
C HIS A 604 9.09 39.63 -12.88
N LEU A 605 10.02 40.53 -12.51
CA LEU A 605 9.67 41.82 -11.92
C LEU A 605 8.83 42.67 -12.87
N PHE A 606 9.18 42.76 -14.15
CA PHE A 606 8.38 43.47 -15.17
C PHE A 606 6.98 42.85 -15.30
N HIS A 607 6.88 41.54 -15.31
CA HIS A 607 5.58 40.87 -15.42
C HIS A 607 4.69 41.15 -14.22
N ARG A 608 5.24 41.08 -13.02
CA ARG A 608 4.53 41.40 -11.76
C ARG A 608 4.09 42.84 -11.71
N THR A 609 4.97 43.79 -12.07
CA THR A 609 4.65 45.23 -12.10
C THR A 609 3.55 45.52 -13.12
N ALA A 610 3.64 44.91 -14.29
CA ALA A 610 2.63 45.08 -15.34
C ALA A 610 1.25 44.53 -14.93
N THR A 611 1.23 43.39 -14.22
CA THR A 611 -0.01 42.81 -13.70
C THR A 611 -0.64 43.71 -12.63
N GLN A 612 0.16 44.26 -11.72
CA GLN A 612 -0.32 45.21 -10.68
C GLN A 612 -0.87 46.48 -11.31
N LEU A 613 -0.17 47.04 -12.28
CA LEU A 613 -0.64 48.23 -13.00
C LEU A 613 -1.96 47.95 -13.75
N SER A 614 -2.07 46.78 -14.39
CA SER A 614 -3.30 46.39 -15.07
C SER A 614 -4.48 46.24 -14.12
N LEU A 615 -4.27 45.63 -12.95
CA LEU A 615 -5.29 45.53 -11.92
C LEU A 615 -5.71 46.90 -11.37
N SER A 616 -4.74 47.77 -11.11
CA SER A 616 -5.01 49.14 -10.67
C SER A 616 -5.81 49.92 -11.73
N ALA A 617 -5.46 49.79 -13.01
CA ALA A 617 -6.20 50.44 -14.11
C ALA A 617 -7.65 49.94 -14.22
N ASN A 618 -7.86 48.63 -14.03
CA ASN A 618 -9.22 48.07 -14.03
C ASN A 618 -10.04 48.55 -12.81
N GLY A 619 -9.45 48.55 -11.61
CA GLY A 619 -10.10 49.12 -10.42
C GLY A 619 -10.49 50.59 -10.57
N LEU A 620 -9.65 51.41 -11.22
CA LEU A 620 -9.97 52.80 -11.53
C LEU A 620 -11.15 52.93 -12.53
N ARG A 621 -11.24 52.03 -13.51
CA ARG A 621 -12.34 51.98 -14.47
C ARG A 621 -13.67 51.60 -13.84
N GLU A 622 -13.65 50.66 -12.91
CA GLU A 622 -14.84 50.16 -12.23
C GLU A 622 -15.36 51.18 -11.18
N SER A 623 -14.47 51.93 -10.54
CA SER A 623 -14.81 52.82 -9.44
C SER A 623 -15.14 54.24 -9.85
N SER A 624 -14.94 54.66 -11.10
CA SER A 624 -15.12 56.07 -11.53
C SER A 624 -15.72 56.20 -12.92
N SER A 625 -16.72 57.09 -13.05
CA SER A 625 -17.25 57.59 -14.30
C SER A 625 -16.61 58.92 -14.77
N ASP A 626 -15.66 59.47 -14.02
CA ASP A 626 -14.94 60.69 -14.35
C ASP A 626 -14.00 60.49 -15.54
N LYS A 627 -14.16 61.29 -16.58
CA LYS A 627 -13.37 61.26 -17.81
C LYS A 627 -11.86 61.33 -17.58
N LYS A 628 -11.42 62.16 -16.61
CA LYS A 628 -10.00 62.30 -16.26
C LYS A 628 -9.44 61.04 -15.63
N MET A 629 -10.21 60.34 -14.79
CA MET A 629 -9.81 59.10 -14.17
C MET A 629 -9.75 57.95 -15.18
N LEU A 630 -10.64 57.94 -16.14
CA LEU A 630 -10.61 56.95 -17.25
C LEU A 630 -9.38 57.18 -18.17
N GLU A 631 -8.99 58.42 -18.46
CA GLU A 631 -7.77 58.72 -19.19
C GLU A 631 -6.50 58.29 -18.41
N VAL A 632 -6.48 58.42 -17.10
CA VAL A 632 -5.39 57.89 -16.20
C VAL A 632 -5.34 56.38 -16.27
N ALA A 633 -6.49 55.71 -16.18
CA ALA A 633 -6.57 54.26 -16.28
C ALA A 633 -6.06 53.72 -17.65
N ASP A 634 -6.39 54.41 -18.72
CA ASP A 634 -5.91 54.06 -20.06
C ASP A 634 -4.39 54.21 -20.18
N ARG A 635 -3.82 55.25 -19.62
CA ARG A 635 -2.38 55.51 -19.59
C ARG A 635 -1.63 54.44 -18.78
N VAL A 636 -2.13 54.10 -17.57
CA VAL A 636 -1.58 53.04 -16.75
C VAL A 636 -1.64 51.68 -17.44
N ASN A 637 -2.73 51.38 -18.14
CA ASN A 637 -2.87 50.15 -18.91
C ASN A 637 -1.94 50.07 -20.12
N LEU A 638 -1.63 51.23 -20.75
CA LEU A 638 -0.65 51.31 -21.81
C LEU A 638 0.78 51.01 -21.32
N GLU A 639 1.15 51.55 -20.15
CA GLU A 639 2.42 51.25 -19.48
C GLU A 639 2.53 49.77 -19.08
N ALA A 640 1.46 49.20 -18.54
CA ALA A 640 1.41 47.75 -18.23
C ALA A 640 1.66 46.89 -19.48
N LYS A 641 1.02 47.22 -20.61
CA LYS A 641 1.24 46.52 -21.89
C LYS A 641 2.67 46.69 -22.43
N ALA A 642 3.30 47.82 -22.22
CA ALA A 642 4.70 48.05 -22.61
C ALA A 642 5.65 47.19 -21.79
N LEU A 643 5.44 47.07 -20.47
CA LEU A 643 6.21 46.21 -19.58
C LEU A 643 6.03 44.72 -19.92
N LEU A 644 4.80 44.26 -20.22
CA LEU A 644 4.54 42.90 -20.67
C LEU A 644 5.25 42.56 -21.99
N ARG A 645 5.33 43.53 -22.94
CA ARG A 645 6.10 43.32 -24.16
C ARG A 645 7.60 43.25 -23.93
N ALA A 646 8.13 44.00 -22.96
CA ALA A 646 9.53 43.94 -22.56
C ALA A 646 9.84 42.59 -21.88
N ALA A 647 8.97 42.11 -20.99
CA ALA A 647 9.12 40.82 -20.34
C ALA A 647 9.10 39.64 -21.34
N ARG A 648 8.20 39.65 -22.32
CA ARG A 648 8.10 38.61 -23.36
C ARG A 648 9.33 38.47 -24.27
N ARG A 649 10.21 39.46 -24.31
CA ARG A 649 11.46 39.44 -25.09
C ARG A 649 12.64 38.93 -24.31
N ARG A 650 12.46 38.63 -23.02
CA ARG A 650 13.51 38.20 -22.09
C ARG A 650 13.38 36.71 -21.78
N THR A 651 14.46 36.12 -21.32
CA THR A 651 14.48 34.75 -20.83
C THR A 651 13.61 34.63 -19.58
N THR A 652 12.82 33.59 -19.50
CA THR A 652 11.92 33.29 -18.36
C THR A 652 12.20 31.89 -17.82
N ILE A 653 11.70 31.60 -16.62
CA ILE A 653 11.79 30.23 -16.05
C ILE A 653 11.20 29.19 -17.01
N ALA A 654 10.13 29.52 -17.73
CA ALA A 654 9.53 28.66 -18.74
C ALA A 654 10.51 28.19 -19.84
N SER A 655 11.61 28.94 -20.11
CA SER A 655 12.63 28.50 -21.07
C SER A 655 13.47 27.34 -20.57
N PHE A 656 13.44 27.02 -19.27
CA PHE A 656 14.13 25.89 -18.63
C PHE A 656 13.21 24.69 -18.41
N LEU A 657 11.90 24.86 -18.66
CA LEU A 657 10.89 23.82 -18.48
C LEU A 657 10.57 23.14 -19.82
N PRO A 658 10.17 21.87 -19.81
CA PRO A 658 9.66 21.21 -21.00
C PRO A 658 8.35 21.88 -21.45
N SER A 659 8.16 21.98 -22.76
CA SER A 659 6.95 22.52 -23.41
C SER A 659 5.78 21.55 -23.29
#